data_805e586ac354c3941057f4fc060a4918
#
_entry.id   805e586ac354c3941057f4fc060a4918
#
_cell.length_a   1.000
_cell.length_b   1.000
_cell.length_c   1.000
_cell.angle_alpha   90.00
_cell.angle_beta   90.00
_cell.angle_gamma   90.00
#
_symmetry.space_group_name_H-M   'P 1'
#
loop_
_entity.id
_entity.type
_entity.pdbx_description
1 polymer ?
#
loop_
_entity_poly.entity_id
_entity_poly.type
_entity_poly.pdbx_seq_one_letter_code
_entity_poly.pdbx_strand_id
1 'polypeptide(L)'
;MRLRRATVTATAGLLFASLTPITAGATSQPAEVSTDIDAIIEEMTLEEKVGQMFVPYMYGSTIDAEDSRNLAAAGVLSIGEMIEEFHPGGIIYFGWSNNLDSPGQVAQLSNDIQDRSVSTGGVPMTISIDQEEGVVRRLPEPSAQLPGAMALGATGSAEHARNAARITAEKLAAVGVTQNYSPIVDVNSNAMNPVIGVRAFGGQTDLVSALGQAQVAGFQDDGGISASVKHFPGHGDTDVDSHYGVPLIDKSEEEFRAEDLPPFQATIDAGADSIMTAHIVVPALDPSGRPATFSHTILTDLLRDEMGFEGVVVTDSLSMDGAREEFGDDRVAVEAILAGADQMLMPPNLRVAYDGVMAAVADGEISEERIEASVRRILEQKQQRGVIADPLVDVSAVDGVMATPEHYATAAQIADDSVTLLENHDDLLPIADGEEVLLTGWGGQDRLDTMAAELTSHGAAVTVHPASDPSDEQIAAAVAASADHDVVVVTTQSGTFAPSASQQALVAALAGGDVPVAQVSLRNPYDVASTAPTEAALAAYSWADVSLEATARALMGAVNPVGQLPVRIPTASGAGTEFDFGHGLHYPVTPEPTTFTDRTGRGQDTYEIPAVQGVDYLVDGEPAEAGTYRSPQDVTVTAVPAEGYELVDGAATEWASDFTPGIPGGPPPGHAG
;
A
#
# COMPACT_ATOMS: atom_id res chain seq x y z
N MET A 1 40.62 14.57 60.66
CA MET A 1 40.74 15.21 61.99
C MET A 1 39.45 15.98 62.28
N ARG A 2 38.72 15.49 63.23
CA ARG A 2 37.64 15.97 64.08
C ARG A 2 36.90 17.29 63.76
N LEU A 3 35.60 17.19 63.49
CA LEU A 3 34.42 17.81 64.13
C LEU A 3 34.55 19.25 64.72
N ARG A 4 33.60 20.12 64.42
CA ARG A 4 32.70 20.73 65.41
C ARG A 4 31.41 21.29 64.80
N ARG A 5 30.26 20.86 65.38
CA ARG A 5 28.94 21.46 65.21
C ARG A 5 28.88 22.81 65.90
N ALA A 6 28.13 23.74 65.36
CA ALA A 6 27.63 24.91 66.10
C ALA A 6 26.16 25.13 65.73
N THR A 7 25.33 25.03 66.75
CA THR A 7 23.91 25.35 66.76
C THR A 7 23.78 26.85 67.01
N VAL A 8 22.98 27.54 66.18
CA VAL A 8 22.53 28.91 66.50
C VAL A 8 21.02 28.96 66.39
N THR A 9 20.40 29.27 67.52
CA THR A 9 18.99 29.60 67.70
C THR A 9 18.78 31.04 67.28
N ALA A 10 17.81 31.35 66.43
CA ALA A 10 17.39 32.71 66.14
C ALA A 10 15.86 32.81 66.18
N THR A 11 15.46 33.78 66.91
CA THR A 11 14.14 34.23 67.36
C THR A 11 13.29 34.74 66.19
N ALA A 12 12.00 34.41 66.23
CA ALA A 12 10.95 34.87 65.30
C ALA A 12 10.62 36.35 65.48
N GLY A 13 10.59 37.08 64.35
CA GLY A 13 9.95 38.38 64.25
C GLY A 13 8.87 38.31 63.17
N LEU A 14 7.60 38.42 63.60
CA LEU A 14 6.45 38.53 62.69
C LEU A 14 6.38 39.95 62.10
N LEU A 15 6.54 40.05 60.77
CA LEU A 15 6.09 41.19 59.99
C LEU A 15 4.90 40.77 59.13
N PHE A 16 3.74 41.30 59.41
CA PHE A 16 2.55 41.20 58.55
C PHE A 16 2.75 42.11 57.32
N ALA A 17 2.98 41.49 56.15
CA ALA A 17 2.84 42.18 54.88
C ALA A 17 1.51 41.72 54.27
N SER A 18 0.63 42.66 54.01
CA SER A 18 -0.66 42.48 53.34
C SER A 18 -0.38 42.16 51.85
N LEU A 19 -0.58 40.90 51.48
CA LEU A 19 -0.62 40.43 50.08
C LEU A 19 -2.05 40.67 49.55
N THR A 20 -2.18 41.59 48.61
CA THR A 20 -3.33 41.66 47.70
C THR A 20 -3.31 40.42 46.80
N PRO A 21 -4.43 39.69 46.61
CA PRO A 21 -4.43 38.58 45.64
C PRO A 21 -4.32 39.14 44.23
N ILE A 22 -3.24 38.78 43.52
CA ILE A 22 -3.17 38.85 42.08
C ILE A 22 -4.16 37.80 41.58
N THR A 23 -5.26 38.21 40.97
CA THR A 23 -6.12 37.36 40.19
C THR A 23 -5.28 36.79 39.04
N ALA A 24 -4.91 35.50 39.15
CA ALA A 24 -4.42 34.74 38.02
C ALA A 24 -5.49 34.83 36.93
N GLY A 25 -5.14 35.31 35.75
CA GLY A 25 -6.00 35.24 34.59
C GLY A 25 -6.40 33.74 34.40
N ALA A 26 -7.67 33.52 34.26
CA ALA A 26 -8.18 32.24 33.83
C ALA A 26 -7.58 31.95 32.45
N THR A 27 -6.64 31.01 32.37
CA THR A 27 -6.35 30.32 31.12
C THR A 27 -7.62 29.58 30.79
N SER A 28 -8.34 30.02 29.76
CA SER A 28 -9.44 29.25 29.17
C SER A 28 -8.86 27.90 28.78
N GLN A 29 -9.25 26.83 29.48
CA GLN A 29 -9.08 25.49 28.94
C GLN A 29 -9.80 25.45 27.57
N PRO A 30 -9.23 24.81 26.56
CA PRO A 30 -9.97 24.53 25.33
C PRO A 30 -11.33 23.90 25.74
N ALA A 31 -12.40 24.31 25.09
CA ALA A 31 -13.70 23.66 25.30
C ALA A 31 -13.53 22.17 24.95
N GLU A 32 -13.83 21.28 25.90
CA GLU A 32 -13.91 19.85 25.61
C GLU A 32 -14.98 19.66 24.53
N VAL A 33 -14.60 19.12 23.37
CA VAL A 33 -15.54 18.74 22.30
C VAL A 33 -16.40 17.60 22.86
N SER A 34 -17.71 17.71 22.74
CA SER A 34 -18.63 16.63 23.13
C SER A 34 -18.29 15.36 22.33
N THR A 35 -18.36 14.22 22.98
CA THR A 35 -18.25 12.90 22.32
C THR A 35 -19.62 12.25 22.08
N ASP A 36 -20.71 12.94 22.45
CA ASP A 36 -22.09 12.52 22.18
C ASP A 36 -22.50 13.04 20.79
N ILE A 37 -22.56 12.14 19.81
CA ILE A 37 -22.86 12.46 18.41
C ILE A 37 -24.23 13.11 18.25
N ASP A 38 -25.23 12.65 18.99
CA ASP A 38 -26.58 13.25 18.93
C ASP A 38 -26.52 14.71 19.40
N ALA A 39 -25.81 15.00 20.48
CA ALA A 39 -25.64 16.37 20.97
C ALA A 39 -24.85 17.23 19.97
N ILE A 40 -23.81 16.70 19.33
CA ILE A 40 -23.05 17.44 18.31
C ILE A 40 -23.97 17.82 17.13
N ILE A 41 -24.77 16.87 16.63
CA ILE A 41 -25.66 17.12 15.48
C ILE A 41 -26.76 18.13 15.84
N GLU A 42 -27.30 18.06 17.07
CA GLU A 42 -28.32 19.02 17.55
C GLU A 42 -27.79 20.46 17.69
N GLU A 43 -26.51 20.61 18.00
CA GLU A 43 -25.86 21.93 18.15
C GLU A 43 -25.41 22.52 16.81
N MET A 44 -25.19 21.69 15.76
CA MET A 44 -24.77 22.12 14.42
C MET A 44 -25.88 22.89 13.70
N THR A 45 -25.51 24.02 13.06
CA THR A 45 -26.35 24.68 12.07
C THR A 45 -26.42 23.84 10.77
N LEU A 46 -27.36 24.14 9.87
CA LEU A 46 -27.45 23.48 8.58
C LEU A 46 -26.17 23.70 7.74
N GLU A 47 -25.63 24.91 7.79
CA GLU A 47 -24.37 25.28 7.14
C GLU A 47 -23.21 24.41 7.59
N GLU A 48 -23.07 24.17 8.89
CA GLU A 48 -22.05 23.30 9.46
C GLU A 48 -22.28 21.83 9.07
N LYS A 49 -23.52 21.33 9.12
CA LYS A 49 -23.89 19.99 8.68
C LYS A 49 -23.51 19.75 7.21
N VAL A 50 -23.84 20.69 6.33
CA VAL A 50 -23.46 20.61 4.90
C VAL A 50 -21.95 20.65 4.74
N GLY A 51 -21.25 21.50 5.49
CA GLY A 51 -19.79 21.58 5.50
C GLY A 51 -19.15 20.21 5.81
N GLN A 52 -19.67 19.46 6.81
CA GLN A 52 -19.13 18.14 7.17
C GLN A 52 -19.16 17.13 6.02
N MET A 53 -19.96 17.33 5.00
CA MET A 53 -20.02 16.45 3.83
C MET A 53 -18.94 16.73 2.78
N PHE A 54 -18.10 17.75 2.95
CA PHE A 54 -17.05 18.11 1.98
C PHE A 54 -15.65 17.77 2.46
N VAL A 55 -14.82 17.27 1.51
CA VAL A 55 -13.39 16.98 1.69
C VAL A 55 -12.61 17.67 0.55
N PRO A 56 -12.37 18.99 0.63
CA PRO A 56 -11.62 19.73 -0.38
C PRO A 56 -10.11 19.46 -0.32
N TYR A 57 -9.40 19.86 -1.38
CA TYR A 57 -7.96 20.09 -1.36
C TYR A 57 -7.67 21.59 -1.28
N MET A 58 -6.53 21.96 -0.69
CA MET A 58 -6.06 23.34 -0.61
C MET A 58 -4.55 23.42 -0.81
N TYR A 59 -4.08 24.50 -1.41
CA TYR A 59 -2.64 24.77 -1.52
C TYR A 59 -2.12 25.45 -0.26
N GLY A 60 -0.96 25.02 0.21
CA GLY A 60 -0.26 25.65 1.33
C GLY A 60 0.41 24.63 2.25
N SER A 61 1.61 24.96 2.76
CA SER A 61 2.36 24.15 3.72
C SER A 61 2.11 24.57 5.18
N THR A 62 1.36 25.65 5.40
CA THR A 62 0.91 26.11 6.73
C THR A 62 -0.53 26.58 6.65
N ILE A 63 -1.20 26.63 7.80
CA ILE A 63 -2.63 26.95 7.92
C ILE A 63 -3.02 28.31 7.32
N ASP A 64 -2.16 29.32 7.46
CA ASP A 64 -2.39 30.70 7.02
C ASP A 64 -1.61 31.06 5.73
N ALA A 65 -0.99 30.08 5.05
CA ALA A 65 -0.31 30.34 3.78
C ALA A 65 -1.33 30.74 2.69
N GLU A 66 -1.19 31.96 2.18
CA GLU A 66 -2.03 32.45 1.09
C GLU A 66 -1.53 31.91 -0.26
N ASP A 67 -2.42 31.31 -1.04
CA ASP A 67 -2.18 30.87 -2.42
C ASP A 67 -3.34 31.28 -3.33
N SER A 68 -3.05 31.99 -4.39
CA SER A 68 -4.08 32.47 -5.34
C SER A 68 -4.82 31.35 -6.07
N ARG A 69 -4.26 30.12 -6.14
CA ARG A 69 -4.92 28.93 -6.70
C ARG A 69 -6.11 28.50 -5.85
N ASN A 70 -6.10 28.78 -4.55
CA ASN A 70 -7.19 28.50 -3.64
C ASN A 70 -8.46 29.30 -3.95
N LEU A 71 -8.34 30.48 -4.58
CA LEU A 71 -9.51 31.24 -5.06
C LEU A 71 -10.31 30.47 -6.11
N ALA A 72 -9.64 29.71 -6.98
CA ALA A 72 -10.29 28.85 -7.97
C ALA A 72 -10.84 27.56 -7.34
N ALA A 73 -10.15 26.99 -6.35
CA ALA A 73 -10.52 25.74 -5.69
C ALA A 73 -11.65 25.93 -4.66
N ALA A 74 -11.63 27.03 -3.88
CA ALA A 74 -12.53 27.20 -2.74
C ALA A 74 -13.11 28.62 -2.57
N GLY A 75 -12.65 29.60 -3.34
CA GLY A 75 -13.09 31.00 -3.20
C GLY A 75 -12.46 31.78 -2.04
N VAL A 76 -11.45 31.21 -1.36
CA VAL A 76 -10.68 31.78 -0.25
C VAL A 76 -9.18 31.65 -0.53
N LEU A 77 -8.30 32.26 0.28
CA LEU A 77 -6.87 32.27 0.00
C LEU A 77 -6.07 31.22 0.79
N SER A 78 -6.53 30.83 1.99
CA SER A 78 -5.80 29.92 2.87
C SER A 78 -6.64 28.77 3.37
N ILE A 79 -5.98 27.74 3.94
CA ILE A 79 -6.63 26.61 4.61
C ILE A 79 -7.44 27.13 5.82
N GLY A 80 -6.88 28.07 6.58
CA GLY A 80 -7.55 28.66 7.75
C GLY A 80 -8.86 29.35 7.38
N GLU A 81 -8.87 30.20 6.32
CA GLU A 81 -10.09 30.83 5.82
C GLU A 81 -11.13 29.79 5.34
N MET A 82 -10.70 28.72 4.69
CA MET A 82 -11.58 27.64 4.24
C MET A 82 -12.26 26.95 5.42
N ILE A 83 -11.54 26.64 6.49
CA ILE A 83 -12.10 26.05 7.72
C ILE A 83 -13.12 26.99 8.37
N GLU A 84 -12.79 28.27 8.51
CA GLU A 84 -13.65 29.27 9.15
C GLU A 84 -14.96 29.53 8.38
N GLU A 85 -14.92 29.41 7.06
CA GLU A 85 -16.07 29.73 6.23
C GLU A 85 -16.97 28.54 5.95
N PHE A 86 -16.41 27.33 5.77
CA PHE A 86 -17.19 26.18 5.30
C PHE A 86 -17.33 25.06 6.33
N HIS A 87 -16.57 25.05 7.43
CA HIS A 87 -16.57 23.99 8.46
C HIS A 87 -16.51 22.56 7.86
N PRO A 88 -15.55 22.27 6.94
CA PRO A 88 -15.55 21.01 6.19
C PRO A 88 -15.32 19.79 7.09
N GLY A 89 -15.86 18.64 6.67
CA GLY A 89 -15.69 17.39 7.40
C GLY A 89 -14.28 16.82 7.32
N GLY A 90 -13.53 17.18 6.26
CA GLY A 90 -12.16 16.75 6.07
C GLY A 90 -11.38 17.60 5.10
N ILE A 91 -10.11 17.22 4.88
CA ILE A 91 -9.21 17.77 3.86
C ILE A 91 -8.35 16.65 3.30
N ILE A 92 -8.01 16.70 2.00
CA ILE A 92 -7.07 15.76 1.40
C ILE A 92 -5.73 16.43 1.08
N TYR A 93 -4.62 15.73 1.35
CA TYR A 93 -3.26 16.20 1.10
C TYR A 93 -2.69 15.67 -0.22
N PHE A 94 -1.95 16.55 -0.91
CA PHE A 94 -1.17 16.21 -2.10
C PHE A 94 0.20 16.91 -2.11
N GLY A 95 1.22 16.27 -2.72
CA GLY A 95 2.52 16.91 -2.94
C GLY A 95 2.43 18.13 -3.86
N TRP A 96 1.60 18.07 -4.91
CA TRP A 96 1.39 19.19 -5.84
C TRP A 96 0.65 20.40 -5.24
N SER A 97 -0.04 20.21 -4.11
CA SER A 97 -0.68 21.29 -3.37
C SER A 97 0.21 21.91 -2.26
N ASN A 98 1.48 21.50 -2.19
CA ASN A 98 2.47 21.94 -1.21
C ASN A 98 2.09 21.64 0.26
N ASN A 99 1.33 20.56 0.49
CA ASN A 99 1.01 20.14 1.86
C ASN A 99 2.08 19.21 2.45
N LEU A 100 2.96 18.64 1.63
CA LEU A 100 3.80 17.49 1.94
C LEU A 100 5.29 17.81 1.69
N ASP A 101 5.85 18.75 2.45
CA ASP A 101 7.26 19.17 2.30
C ASP A 101 8.22 18.27 3.12
N SER A 102 7.84 17.92 4.35
CA SER A 102 8.56 17.00 5.23
C SER A 102 7.61 16.39 6.26
N PRO A 103 7.92 15.20 6.84
CA PRO A 103 7.03 14.58 7.83
C PRO A 103 6.68 15.47 9.01
N GLY A 104 7.67 16.17 9.57
CA GLY A 104 7.44 17.11 10.68
C GLY A 104 6.57 18.32 10.30
N GLN A 105 6.71 18.83 9.06
CA GLN A 105 5.85 19.91 8.56
C GLN A 105 4.41 19.40 8.37
N VAL A 106 4.20 18.20 7.85
CA VAL A 106 2.86 17.60 7.67
C VAL A 106 2.17 17.45 9.03
N ALA A 107 2.87 16.92 10.04
CA ALA A 107 2.33 16.77 11.39
C ALA A 107 1.94 18.13 12.02
N GLN A 108 2.77 19.17 11.83
CA GLN A 108 2.44 20.51 12.32
C GLN A 108 1.23 21.09 11.59
N LEU A 109 1.14 20.95 10.27
CA LEU A 109 -0.03 21.40 9.49
C LEU A 109 -1.29 20.68 9.94
N SER A 110 -1.21 19.36 10.19
CA SER A 110 -2.33 18.57 10.69
C SER A 110 -2.82 19.07 12.04
N ASN A 111 -1.90 19.35 12.98
CA ASN A 111 -2.25 19.93 14.29
C ASN A 111 -2.88 21.32 14.14
N ASP A 112 -2.33 22.19 13.29
CA ASP A 112 -2.84 23.55 13.07
C ASP A 112 -4.26 23.51 12.47
N ILE A 113 -4.57 22.53 11.59
CA ILE A 113 -5.91 22.31 11.04
C ILE A 113 -6.89 21.91 12.14
N GLN A 114 -6.51 20.97 13.00
CA GLN A 114 -7.36 20.52 14.11
C GLN A 114 -7.63 21.66 15.11
N ASP A 115 -6.58 22.38 15.49
CA ASP A 115 -6.71 23.54 16.39
C ASP A 115 -7.60 24.64 15.80
N ARG A 116 -7.48 24.94 14.49
CA ARG A 116 -8.33 25.92 13.82
C ARG A 116 -9.78 25.45 13.78
N SER A 117 -10.05 24.20 13.41
CA SER A 117 -11.40 23.65 13.34
C SER A 117 -12.10 23.74 14.72
N VAL A 118 -11.44 23.27 15.79
CA VAL A 118 -12.01 23.30 17.15
C VAL A 118 -12.18 24.73 17.68
N SER A 119 -11.18 25.61 17.45
CA SER A 119 -11.24 26.99 17.96
C SER A 119 -12.32 27.84 17.29
N THR A 120 -12.78 27.48 16.11
CA THR A 120 -13.89 28.11 15.39
C THR A 120 -15.27 27.50 15.70
N GLY A 121 -15.33 26.58 16.67
CA GLY A 121 -16.56 25.93 17.12
C GLY A 121 -16.94 24.68 16.30
N GLY A 122 -16.08 24.26 15.37
CA GLY A 122 -16.28 23.04 14.58
C GLY A 122 -15.83 21.76 15.29
N VAL A 123 -16.00 20.63 14.57
CA VAL A 123 -15.55 19.31 15.00
C VAL A 123 -14.19 19.02 14.35
N PRO A 124 -13.27 18.29 15.01
CA PRO A 124 -12.01 17.87 14.38
C PRO A 124 -12.22 17.25 13.00
N MET A 125 -11.32 17.58 12.07
CA MET A 125 -11.43 17.21 10.66
C MET A 125 -10.83 15.82 10.39
N THR A 126 -11.40 15.09 9.44
CA THR A 126 -10.71 13.96 8.81
C THR A 126 -9.60 14.49 7.91
N ILE A 127 -8.35 14.08 8.15
CA ILE A 127 -7.23 14.37 7.25
C ILE A 127 -6.95 13.12 6.44
N SER A 128 -7.03 13.24 5.11
CA SER A 128 -6.98 12.10 4.20
C SER A 128 -5.86 12.22 3.16
N ILE A 129 -5.50 11.09 2.56
CA ILE A 129 -4.44 10.97 1.56
C ILE A 129 -4.66 9.72 0.69
N ASP A 130 -4.07 9.72 -0.53
CA ASP A 130 -3.89 8.53 -1.35
C ASP A 130 -2.47 7.96 -1.16
N GLN A 131 -2.25 7.18 -0.12
CA GLN A 131 -0.99 6.46 0.10
C GLN A 131 -1.21 4.98 -0.20
N GLU A 132 -1.20 4.62 -1.50
CA GLU A 132 -1.40 3.26 -2.01
C GLU A 132 -0.11 2.43 -1.96
N GLU A 133 1.03 3.10 -1.75
CA GLU A 133 2.39 2.60 -1.91
C GLU A 133 2.74 2.24 -3.38
N GLY A 134 3.92 1.70 -3.62
CA GLY A 134 4.35 1.43 -4.99
C GLY A 134 4.38 2.68 -5.86
N VAL A 135 3.52 2.73 -6.89
CA VAL A 135 3.50 3.84 -7.88
C VAL A 135 2.69 5.06 -7.44
N VAL A 136 1.80 4.91 -6.45
CA VAL A 136 0.99 5.99 -5.87
C VAL A 136 1.39 6.22 -4.43
N ARG A 137 2.37 7.09 -4.25
CA ARG A 137 2.98 7.42 -2.97
C ARG A 137 3.03 8.93 -2.79
N ARG A 138 2.67 9.42 -1.59
CA ARG A 138 2.57 10.84 -1.29
C ARG A 138 3.46 11.30 -0.14
N LEU A 139 3.64 10.45 0.90
CA LEU A 139 4.46 10.81 2.06
C LEU A 139 5.87 11.24 1.64
N PRO A 140 6.37 12.38 2.19
CA PRO A 140 7.71 12.87 1.88
C PRO A 140 8.78 12.03 2.58
N GLU A 141 10.00 12.06 2.03
CA GLU A 141 11.16 11.46 2.67
C GLU A 141 11.60 12.25 3.95
N PRO A 142 12.17 11.56 4.95
CA PRO A 142 12.41 10.12 4.99
C PRO A 142 11.13 9.33 5.33
N SER A 143 10.82 8.32 4.54
CA SER A 143 9.70 7.41 4.76
C SER A 143 10.01 6.04 4.14
N ALA A 144 9.90 4.97 4.91
CA ALA A 144 10.08 3.61 4.39
C ALA A 144 9.08 3.35 3.25
N GLN A 145 9.60 3.00 2.07
CA GLN A 145 8.80 2.71 0.88
C GLN A 145 8.39 1.25 0.86
N LEU A 146 7.16 0.96 0.47
CA LEU A 146 6.63 -0.39 0.31
C LEU A 146 6.36 -0.68 -1.17
N PRO A 147 6.43 -1.94 -1.63
CA PRO A 147 6.34 -2.28 -3.06
C PRO A 147 5.01 -1.92 -3.72
N GLY A 148 3.88 -2.00 -3.07
CA GLY A 148 2.57 -1.71 -3.65
C GLY A 148 1.71 -2.95 -3.89
N ALA A 149 0.46 -2.74 -4.37
CA ALA A 149 -0.58 -3.75 -4.34
C ALA A 149 -0.28 -4.98 -5.21
N MET A 150 0.16 -4.81 -6.46
CA MET A 150 0.42 -5.97 -7.34
C MET A 150 1.64 -6.79 -6.88
N ALA A 151 2.64 -6.16 -6.25
CA ALA A 151 3.73 -6.87 -5.60
C ALA A 151 3.21 -7.73 -4.43
N LEU A 152 2.31 -7.20 -3.59
CA LEU A 152 1.62 -7.98 -2.56
C LEU A 152 0.81 -9.12 -3.18
N GLY A 153 0.14 -8.87 -4.31
CA GLY A 153 -0.56 -9.91 -5.07
C GLY A 153 0.37 -11.03 -5.52
N ALA A 154 1.57 -10.69 -5.98
CA ALA A 154 2.57 -11.67 -6.41
C ALA A 154 3.09 -12.54 -5.25
N THR A 155 3.08 -12.05 -4.01
CA THR A 155 3.39 -12.86 -2.83
C THR A 155 2.24 -13.79 -2.43
N GLY A 156 0.99 -13.47 -2.79
CA GLY A 156 -0.21 -14.18 -2.34
C GLY A 156 -0.44 -14.14 -0.82
N SER A 157 0.33 -13.36 -0.07
CA SER A 157 0.39 -13.38 1.39
C SER A 157 -0.52 -12.33 2.03
N ALA A 158 -1.58 -12.78 2.71
CA ALA A 158 -2.44 -11.93 3.52
C ALA A 158 -1.66 -11.28 4.70
N GLU A 159 -0.65 -11.96 5.23
CA GLU A 159 0.21 -11.42 6.29
C GLU A 159 1.04 -10.23 5.78
N HIS A 160 1.65 -10.35 4.59
CA HIS A 160 2.36 -9.24 3.95
C HIS A 160 1.44 -8.06 3.66
N ALA A 161 0.23 -8.31 3.15
CA ALA A 161 -0.77 -7.27 2.90
C ALA A 161 -1.17 -6.53 4.19
N ARG A 162 -1.41 -7.26 5.29
CA ARG A 162 -1.72 -6.70 6.60
C ARG A 162 -0.56 -5.88 7.16
N ASN A 163 0.67 -6.41 7.11
CA ASN A 163 1.86 -5.72 7.61
C ASN A 163 2.17 -4.46 6.81
N ALA A 164 2.03 -4.50 5.47
CA ALA A 164 2.19 -3.32 4.63
C ALA A 164 1.19 -2.21 5.00
N ALA A 165 -0.09 -2.56 5.20
CA ALA A 165 -1.13 -1.62 5.62
C ALA A 165 -0.86 -1.07 7.03
N ARG A 166 -0.45 -1.91 8.00
CA ARG A 166 -0.07 -1.48 9.36
C ARG A 166 1.06 -0.44 9.32
N ILE A 167 2.16 -0.75 8.62
CA ILE A 167 3.31 0.17 8.49
C ILE A 167 2.90 1.49 7.85
N THR A 168 2.10 1.44 6.79
CA THR A 168 1.58 2.64 6.13
C THR A 168 0.71 3.44 7.08
N ALA A 169 -0.18 2.79 7.84
CA ALA A 169 -1.04 3.44 8.83
C ALA A 169 -0.25 4.09 9.97
N GLU A 170 0.77 3.41 10.51
CA GLU A 170 1.65 3.97 11.55
C GLU A 170 2.33 5.26 11.09
N LYS A 171 2.85 5.29 9.85
CA LYS A 171 3.45 6.49 9.26
C LYS A 171 2.43 7.61 9.06
N LEU A 172 1.24 7.29 8.57
CA LEU A 172 0.16 8.24 8.34
C LEU A 172 -0.37 8.82 9.66
N ALA A 173 -0.63 7.99 10.65
CA ALA A 173 -1.06 8.41 11.98
C ALA A 173 -0.03 9.34 12.65
N ALA A 174 1.27 9.05 12.52
CA ALA A 174 2.33 9.87 13.07
C ALA A 174 2.34 11.32 12.54
N VAL A 175 1.87 11.54 11.31
CA VAL A 175 1.75 12.87 10.70
C VAL A 175 0.33 13.47 10.79
N GLY A 176 -0.57 12.83 11.55
CA GLY A 176 -1.94 13.29 11.79
C GLY A 176 -2.93 12.99 10.67
N VAL A 177 -2.58 12.13 9.71
CA VAL A 177 -3.51 11.61 8.70
C VAL A 177 -4.37 10.53 9.34
N THR A 178 -5.70 10.65 9.24
CA THR A 178 -6.67 9.79 9.91
C THR A 178 -7.45 8.89 8.97
N GLN A 179 -7.32 9.08 7.65
CA GLN A 179 -7.95 8.26 6.62
C GLN A 179 -7.02 8.08 5.43
N ASN A 180 -6.87 6.83 4.97
CA ASN A 180 -6.19 6.52 3.72
C ASN A 180 -7.20 6.03 2.67
N TYR A 181 -7.16 6.57 1.45
CA TYR A 181 -7.95 6.08 0.32
C TYR A 181 -7.27 4.84 -0.29
N SER A 182 -7.29 3.77 0.48
CA SER A 182 -6.75 2.42 0.23
C SER A 182 -7.48 1.44 1.16
N PRO A 183 -7.62 0.14 0.81
CA PRO A 183 -7.04 -0.56 -0.35
C PRO A 183 -7.81 -0.37 -1.65
N ILE A 184 -7.11 -0.69 -2.78
CA ILE A 184 -7.71 -0.84 -4.09
C ILE A 184 -8.12 -2.31 -4.25
N VAL A 185 -9.43 -2.56 -4.36
CA VAL A 185 -9.97 -3.92 -4.52
C VAL A 185 -10.59 -4.13 -5.90
N ASP A 186 -10.21 -3.31 -6.86
CA ASP A 186 -10.53 -3.53 -8.26
C ASP A 186 -9.88 -4.83 -8.76
N VAL A 187 -10.64 -5.71 -9.40
CA VAL A 187 -10.10 -6.92 -10.03
C VAL A 187 -9.57 -6.56 -11.41
N ASN A 188 -8.24 -6.53 -11.58
CA ASN A 188 -7.59 -6.09 -12.83
C ASN A 188 -7.68 -7.19 -13.90
N SER A 189 -8.90 -7.43 -14.40
CA SER A 189 -9.19 -8.44 -15.42
C SER A 189 -8.78 -8.03 -16.83
N ASN A 190 -8.61 -6.73 -17.09
CA ASN A 190 -8.23 -6.16 -18.37
C ASN A 190 -6.78 -5.64 -18.37
N ALA A 191 -5.88 -6.34 -19.08
CA ALA A 191 -4.48 -5.92 -19.22
C ALA A 191 -4.29 -4.55 -19.92
N MET A 192 -5.31 -4.07 -20.65
CA MET A 192 -5.31 -2.76 -21.32
C MET A 192 -5.74 -1.63 -20.38
N ASN A 193 -6.10 -1.91 -19.11
CA ASN A 193 -6.54 -0.90 -18.16
C ASN A 193 -5.46 0.17 -17.94
N PRO A 194 -5.75 1.46 -18.26
CA PRO A 194 -4.74 2.52 -18.19
C PRO A 194 -4.57 3.12 -16.80
N VAL A 195 -5.50 2.87 -15.87
CA VAL A 195 -5.58 3.56 -14.58
C VAL A 195 -5.34 2.65 -13.39
N ILE A 196 -5.77 1.41 -13.43
CA ILE A 196 -5.62 0.46 -12.31
C ILE A 196 -4.28 -0.28 -12.43
N GLY A 197 -4.11 -1.26 -13.32
CA GLY A 197 -2.85 -1.97 -13.52
C GLY A 197 -2.23 -2.43 -12.20
N VAL A 198 -0.97 -2.07 -11.94
CA VAL A 198 -0.22 -2.44 -10.71
C VAL A 198 -0.79 -1.88 -9.41
N ARG A 199 -1.78 -1.00 -9.45
CA ARG A 199 -2.49 -0.51 -8.26
C ARG A 199 -3.43 -1.55 -7.67
N ALA A 200 -3.91 -2.54 -8.47
CA ALA A 200 -4.67 -3.68 -7.99
C ALA A 200 -3.76 -4.80 -7.47
N PHE A 201 -4.26 -5.62 -6.55
CA PHE A 201 -3.56 -6.83 -6.10
C PHE A 201 -3.39 -7.85 -7.23
N GLY A 202 -4.35 -7.93 -8.14
CA GLY A 202 -4.31 -8.86 -9.27
C GLY A 202 -5.62 -8.92 -10.04
N GLY A 203 -5.73 -9.97 -10.88
CA GLY A 203 -6.89 -10.25 -11.73
C GLY A 203 -7.74 -11.44 -11.27
N GLN A 204 -7.59 -11.89 -10.02
CA GLN A 204 -8.35 -12.99 -9.45
C GLN A 204 -9.17 -12.53 -8.25
N THR A 205 -10.48 -12.72 -8.30
CA THR A 205 -11.44 -12.26 -7.30
C THR A 205 -11.10 -12.72 -5.87
N ASP A 206 -10.74 -13.99 -5.69
CA ASP A 206 -10.43 -14.57 -4.39
C ASP A 206 -9.14 -13.97 -3.79
N LEU A 207 -8.10 -13.76 -4.62
CA LEU A 207 -6.85 -13.12 -4.22
C LEU A 207 -7.11 -11.68 -3.76
N VAL A 208 -7.82 -10.90 -4.58
CA VAL A 208 -8.14 -9.50 -4.29
C VAL A 208 -8.98 -9.38 -3.03
N SER A 209 -9.94 -10.28 -2.84
CA SER A 209 -10.78 -10.35 -1.63
C SER A 209 -9.95 -10.60 -0.36
N ALA A 210 -9.08 -11.62 -0.40
CA ALA A 210 -8.26 -11.98 0.75
C ALA A 210 -7.27 -10.88 1.15
N LEU A 211 -6.58 -10.27 0.17
CA LEU A 211 -5.59 -9.22 0.43
C LEU A 211 -6.27 -7.88 0.81
N GLY A 212 -7.43 -7.58 0.21
CA GLY A 212 -8.23 -6.42 0.58
C GLY A 212 -8.70 -6.47 2.03
N GLN A 213 -9.25 -7.60 2.49
CA GLN A 213 -9.61 -7.81 3.90
C GLN A 213 -8.41 -7.64 4.83
N ALA A 214 -7.26 -8.22 4.46
CA ALA A 214 -6.04 -8.12 5.25
C ALA A 214 -5.55 -6.68 5.39
N GLN A 215 -5.63 -5.88 4.31
CA GLN A 215 -5.26 -4.46 4.38
C GLN A 215 -6.25 -3.64 5.20
N VAL A 216 -7.56 -3.89 5.12
CA VAL A 216 -8.54 -3.24 6.01
C VAL A 216 -8.17 -3.48 7.46
N ALA A 217 -7.89 -4.72 7.86
CA ALA A 217 -7.46 -5.03 9.22
C ALA A 217 -6.14 -4.34 9.59
N GLY A 218 -5.16 -4.29 8.67
CA GLY A 218 -3.88 -3.60 8.89
C GLY A 218 -4.04 -2.09 9.11
N PHE A 219 -4.87 -1.40 8.31
CA PHE A 219 -5.14 0.02 8.48
C PHE A 219 -5.93 0.32 9.75
N GLN A 220 -6.99 -0.45 10.01
CA GLN A 220 -8.00 -0.12 11.01
C GLN A 220 -7.73 -0.71 12.38
N ASP A 221 -7.41 -2.01 12.47
CA ASP A 221 -7.23 -2.73 13.74
C ASP A 221 -5.81 -2.54 14.29
N ASP A 222 -4.80 -2.61 13.41
CA ASP A 222 -3.40 -2.52 13.81
C ASP A 222 -2.89 -1.06 13.80
N GLY A 223 -3.29 -0.27 12.79
CA GLY A 223 -2.80 1.09 12.56
C GLY A 223 -3.69 2.21 13.07
N GLY A 224 -4.96 1.92 13.37
CA GLY A 224 -5.90 2.86 14.01
C GLY A 224 -6.45 3.98 13.11
N ILE A 225 -6.20 3.97 11.80
CA ILE A 225 -6.75 4.94 10.84
C ILE A 225 -7.86 4.33 9.98
N SER A 226 -8.72 5.16 9.39
CA SER A 226 -9.75 4.69 8.47
C SER A 226 -9.17 4.18 7.16
N ALA A 227 -9.60 3.00 6.72
CA ALA A 227 -9.46 2.51 5.35
C ALA A 227 -10.64 2.99 4.49
N SER A 228 -10.36 3.40 3.25
CA SER A 228 -11.39 3.68 2.24
C SER A 228 -11.17 2.79 1.03
N VAL A 229 -12.01 1.77 0.92
CA VAL A 229 -11.94 0.75 -0.12
C VAL A 229 -12.40 1.31 -1.46
N LYS A 230 -11.68 1.08 -2.56
CA LYS A 230 -11.98 1.68 -3.87
C LYS A 230 -11.70 0.76 -5.05
N HIS A 231 -12.32 1.05 -6.21
CA HIS A 231 -13.29 2.07 -6.61
C HIS A 231 -14.65 1.39 -6.92
N PHE A 232 -15.63 1.53 -6.02
CA PHE A 232 -16.92 0.83 -6.12
C PHE A 232 -17.74 1.30 -7.35
N PRO A 233 -18.34 0.38 -8.13
CA PRO A 233 -18.51 -1.06 -7.89
C PRO A 233 -17.40 -1.96 -8.49
N GLY A 234 -16.29 -1.42 -9.00
CA GLY A 234 -15.14 -2.12 -9.58
C GLY A 234 -14.69 -1.48 -10.90
N HIS A 235 -13.45 -1.00 -10.92
CA HIS A 235 -12.85 -0.25 -12.05
C HIS A 235 -11.84 -1.10 -12.85
N GLY A 236 -11.73 -2.41 -12.54
CA GLY A 236 -10.63 -3.25 -13.05
C GLY A 236 -10.74 -3.64 -14.52
N ASP A 237 -11.93 -3.59 -15.12
CA ASP A 237 -12.19 -4.01 -16.51
C ASP A 237 -12.44 -2.83 -17.47
N THR A 238 -11.86 -1.67 -17.22
CA THR A 238 -11.99 -0.50 -18.11
C THR A 238 -10.79 -0.37 -19.05
N ASP A 239 -11.02 0.16 -20.25
CA ASP A 239 -10.01 0.57 -21.22
C ASP A 239 -9.91 2.11 -21.39
N VAL A 240 -10.67 2.85 -20.58
CA VAL A 240 -10.69 4.32 -20.52
C VAL A 240 -10.34 4.78 -19.11
N ASP A 241 -9.50 5.80 -19.01
CA ASP A 241 -9.16 6.45 -17.74
C ASP A 241 -10.26 7.44 -17.34
N SER A 242 -10.87 7.23 -16.16
CA SER A 242 -11.94 8.09 -15.63
C SER A 242 -11.50 9.54 -15.32
N HIS A 243 -10.19 9.81 -15.29
CA HIS A 243 -9.67 11.17 -15.19
C HIS A 243 -9.92 12.00 -16.48
N TYR A 244 -10.12 11.35 -17.63
CA TYR A 244 -10.24 12.00 -18.95
C TYR A 244 -11.53 11.69 -19.70
N GLY A 245 -12.45 10.91 -19.14
CA GLY A 245 -13.73 10.56 -19.73
C GLY A 245 -14.52 9.60 -18.86
N VAL A 246 -15.69 9.16 -19.35
CA VAL A 246 -16.56 8.22 -18.63
C VAL A 246 -16.34 6.80 -19.15
N PRO A 247 -15.68 5.91 -18.36
CA PRO A 247 -15.49 4.52 -18.74
C PRO A 247 -16.80 3.74 -18.74
N LEU A 248 -16.95 2.79 -19.67
CA LEU A 248 -18.06 1.86 -19.76
C LEU A 248 -17.57 0.44 -19.48
N ILE A 249 -18.21 -0.28 -18.55
CA ILE A 249 -18.00 -1.71 -18.34
C ILE A 249 -19.15 -2.48 -18.96
N ASP A 250 -18.88 -3.22 -20.04
CA ASP A 250 -19.86 -4.00 -20.79
C ASP A 250 -19.77 -5.50 -20.42
N LYS A 251 -19.93 -5.80 -19.13
CA LYS A 251 -20.09 -7.16 -18.59
C LYS A 251 -21.57 -7.46 -18.37
N SER A 252 -21.96 -8.73 -18.41
CA SER A 252 -23.27 -9.16 -17.91
C SER A 252 -23.34 -8.93 -16.38
N GLU A 253 -24.57 -8.80 -15.86
CA GLU A 253 -24.77 -8.70 -14.40
C GLU A 253 -24.24 -9.92 -13.65
N GLU A 254 -24.38 -11.12 -14.22
CA GLU A 254 -23.87 -12.38 -13.63
C GLU A 254 -22.35 -12.36 -13.51
N GLU A 255 -21.65 -11.96 -14.57
CA GLU A 255 -20.17 -11.84 -14.56
C GLU A 255 -19.72 -10.75 -13.58
N PHE A 256 -20.35 -9.60 -13.60
CA PHE A 256 -20.00 -8.48 -12.71
C PHE A 256 -20.17 -8.86 -11.22
N ARG A 257 -21.30 -9.51 -10.89
CA ARG A 257 -21.56 -9.98 -9.52
C ARG A 257 -20.63 -11.12 -9.09
N ALA A 258 -20.11 -11.92 -10.02
CA ALA A 258 -19.19 -13.01 -9.70
C ALA A 258 -17.73 -12.52 -9.57
N GLU A 259 -17.34 -11.50 -10.30
CA GLU A 259 -15.93 -11.08 -10.40
C GLU A 259 -15.61 -9.81 -9.62
N ASP A 260 -16.42 -8.73 -9.78
CA ASP A 260 -16.05 -7.40 -9.32
C ASP A 260 -16.62 -7.06 -7.93
N LEU A 261 -17.82 -7.55 -7.55
CA LEU A 261 -18.44 -7.25 -6.26
C LEU A 261 -17.88 -8.03 -5.05
N PRO A 262 -17.43 -9.31 -5.17
CA PRO A 262 -17.02 -10.07 -4.00
C PRO A 262 -15.87 -9.44 -3.17
N PRO A 263 -14.85 -8.78 -3.76
CA PRO A 263 -13.82 -8.09 -2.97
C PRO A 263 -14.39 -6.96 -2.11
N PHE A 264 -15.38 -6.22 -2.62
CA PHE A 264 -16.07 -5.19 -1.81
C PHE A 264 -16.88 -5.83 -0.68
N GLN A 265 -17.63 -6.92 -0.97
CA GLN A 265 -18.36 -7.62 0.09
C GLN A 265 -17.41 -8.15 1.17
N ALA A 266 -16.28 -8.73 0.76
CA ALA A 266 -15.27 -9.22 1.69
C ALA A 266 -14.73 -8.12 2.60
N THR A 267 -14.48 -6.92 2.06
CA THR A 267 -14.01 -5.78 2.87
C THR A 267 -15.12 -5.14 3.72
N ILE A 268 -16.37 -5.16 3.27
CA ILE A 268 -17.54 -4.79 4.10
C ILE A 268 -17.65 -5.73 5.30
N ASP A 269 -17.57 -7.05 5.06
CA ASP A 269 -17.63 -8.07 6.11
C ASP A 269 -16.45 -7.95 7.10
N ALA A 270 -15.30 -7.43 6.64
CA ALA A 270 -14.15 -7.09 7.49
C ALA A 270 -14.31 -5.75 8.25
N GLY A 271 -15.41 -5.04 8.05
CA GLY A 271 -15.70 -3.80 8.76
C GLY A 271 -15.02 -2.55 8.19
N ALA A 272 -14.87 -2.45 6.87
CA ALA A 272 -14.33 -1.24 6.23
C ALA A 272 -15.12 0.01 6.62
N ASP A 273 -14.43 1.06 7.07
CA ASP A 273 -15.04 2.31 7.52
C ASP A 273 -15.63 3.12 6.37
N SER A 274 -15.00 3.08 5.19
CA SER A 274 -15.37 3.89 4.05
C SER A 274 -15.24 3.12 2.74
N ILE A 275 -16.12 3.45 1.78
CA ILE A 275 -16.04 2.98 0.39
C ILE A 275 -16.04 4.20 -0.52
N MET A 276 -15.07 4.27 -1.44
CA MET A 276 -14.99 5.29 -2.48
C MET A 276 -15.65 4.79 -3.76
N THR A 277 -16.51 5.67 -4.35
CA THR A 277 -17.20 5.37 -5.60
C THR A 277 -16.32 5.55 -6.82
N ALA A 278 -16.73 4.98 -7.96
CA ALA A 278 -16.07 5.18 -9.25
C ALA A 278 -16.93 6.00 -10.22
N HIS A 279 -16.29 6.83 -11.06
CA HIS A 279 -16.99 7.55 -12.15
C HIS A 279 -17.07 6.66 -13.41
N ILE A 280 -17.70 5.49 -13.28
CA ILE A 280 -17.84 4.49 -14.36
C ILE A 280 -19.31 4.17 -14.61
N VAL A 281 -19.65 3.84 -15.85
CA VAL A 281 -20.99 3.40 -16.24
C VAL A 281 -21.03 1.88 -16.34
N VAL A 282 -21.96 1.26 -15.62
CA VAL A 282 -22.18 -0.20 -15.61
C VAL A 282 -23.64 -0.48 -15.99
N PRO A 283 -23.98 -0.59 -17.29
CA PRO A 283 -25.37 -0.71 -17.74
C PRO A 283 -26.10 -1.95 -17.24
N ALA A 284 -25.34 -2.99 -16.89
CA ALA A 284 -25.87 -4.22 -16.32
C ALA A 284 -26.44 -4.01 -14.90
N LEU A 285 -25.86 -3.07 -14.11
CA LEU A 285 -26.34 -2.72 -12.77
C LEU A 285 -27.34 -1.56 -12.80
N ASP A 286 -27.08 -0.54 -13.63
CA ASP A 286 -27.97 0.61 -13.81
C ASP A 286 -28.13 0.94 -15.30
N PRO A 287 -29.29 0.60 -15.92
CA PRO A 287 -29.54 0.86 -17.33
C PRO A 287 -29.77 2.35 -17.66
N SER A 288 -29.77 3.26 -16.67
CA SER A 288 -29.90 4.69 -16.90
C SER A 288 -28.73 5.30 -17.67
N GLY A 289 -27.55 4.66 -17.63
CA GLY A 289 -26.32 5.14 -18.22
C GLY A 289 -25.60 6.20 -17.38
N ARG A 290 -26.03 6.43 -16.14
CA ARG A 290 -25.35 7.33 -15.20
C ARG A 290 -24.07 6.66 -14.63
N PRO A 291 -22.98 7.42 -14.40
CA PRO A 291 -21.85 6.94 -13.63
C PRO A 291 -22.27 6.44 -12.24
N ALA A 292 -21.60 5.43 -11.72
CA ALA A 292 -21.93 4.80 -10.43
C ALA A 292 -22.02 5.82 -9.27
N THR A 293 -21.15 6.82 -9.25
CA THR A 293 -21.16 7.92 -8.25
C THR A 293 -22.51 8.67 -8.21
N PHE A 294 -23.27 8.68 -9.31
CA PHE A 294 -24.54 9.39 -9.44
C PHE A 294 -25.74 8.46 -9.60
N SER A 295 -25.55 7.16 -9.35
CA SER A 295 -26.58 6.13 -9.47
C SER A 295 -27.12 5.73 -8.10
N HIS A 296 -28.39 6.08 -7.82
CA HIS A 296 -29.09 5.62 -6.62
C HIS A 296 -29.18 4.08 -6.58
N THR A 297 -29.39 3.45 -7.75
CA THR A 297 -29.43 1.98 -7.86
C THR A 297 -28.12 1.34 -7.42
N ILE A 298 -26.96 1.97 -7.73
CA ILE A 298 -25.65 1.42 -7.35
C ILE A 298 -25.28 1.77 -5.91
N LEU A 299 -25.44 3.04 -5.48
CA LEU A 299 -24.98 3.46 -4.16
C LEU A 299 -25.98 3.15 -3.04
N THR A 300 -27.28 3.22 -3.32
CA THR A 300 -28.29 2.95 -2.32
C THR A 300 -28.83 1.54 -2.42
N ASP A 301 -29.45 1.15 -3.55
CA ASP A 301 -30.13 -0.13 -3.62
C ASP A 301 -29.13 -1.32 -3.55
N LEU A 302 -27.97 -1.24 -4.25
CA LEU A 302 -26.96 -2.29 -4.23
C LEU A 302 -26.03 -2.20 -3.02
N LEU A 303 -25.30 -1.08 -2.83
CA LEU A 303 -24.27 -1.00 -1.79
C LEU A 303 -24.87 -0.95 -0.38
N ARG A 304 -25.87 -0.08 -0.15
CA ARG A 304 -26.47 0.06 1.17
C ARG A 304 -27.42 -1.10 1.51
N ASP A 305 -28.43 -1.31 0.64
CA ASP A 305 -29.56 -2.17 0.98
C ASP A 305 -29.25 -3.66 0.72
N GLU A 306 -28.58 -4.00 -0.39
CA GLU A 306 -28.28 -5.40 -0.72
C GLU A 306 -26.99 -5.88 -0.05
N MET A 307 -25.87 -5.12 -0.18
CA MET A 307 -24.57 -5.51 0.38
C MET A 307 -24.41 -5.14 1.86
N GLY A 308 -25.33 -4.32 2.41
CA GLY A 308 -25.37 -4.00 3.85
C GLY A 308 -24.27 -3.06 4.35
N PHE A 309 -23.71 -2.20 3.50
CA PHE A 309 -22.68 -1.27 3.91
C PHE A 309 -23.26 -0.11 4.73
N GLU A 310 -22.83 0.04 5.99
CA GLU A 310 -23.31 1.07 6.91
C GLU A 310 -22.32 2.25 7.08
N GLY A 311 -21.07 2.11 6.65
CA GLY A 311 -20.01 3.12 6.78
C GLY A 311 -20.16 4.32 5.85
N VAL A 312 -19.11 5.12 5.71
CA VAL A 312 -19.10 6.35 4.89
C VAL A 312 -18.91 6.03 3.40
N VAL A 313 -19.82 6.49 2.55
CA VAL A 313 -19.64 6.49 1.09
C VAL A 313 -19.02 7.82 0.68
N VAL A 314 -17.78 7.80 0.21
CA VAL A 314 -17.08 8.96 -0.33
C VAL A 314 -17.03 8.89 -1.85
N THR A 315 -17.20 10.01 -2.55
CA THR A 315 -17.00 10.03 -4.01
C THR A 315 -15.52 9.92 -4.36
N ASP A 316 -15.17 9.40 -5.53
CA ASP A 316 -13.91 9.76 -6.15
C ASP A 316 -13.91 11.28 -6.46
N SER A 317 -12.75 11.83 -6.84
CA SER A 317 -12.61 13.27 -7.06
C SER A 317 -13.66 13.81 -8.00
N LEU A 318 -14.54 14.69 -7.50
CA LEU A 318 -15.57 15.34 -8.31
C LEU A 318 -15.00 16.35 -9.33
N SER A 319 -13.69 16.63 -9.29
CA SER A 319 -13.01 17.45 -10.29
C SER A 319 -12.61 16.68 -11.55
N MET A 320 -12.74 15.35 -11.58
CA MET A 320 -12.47 14.50 -12.74
C MET A 320 -13.48 14.73 -13.87
N ASP A 321 -13.06 14.62 -15.13
CA ASP A 321 -13.94 14.80 -16.28
C ASP A 321 -15.08 13.77 -16.28
N GLY A 322 -14.82 12.53 -15.85
CA GLY A 322 -15.83 11.49 -15.68
C GLY A 322 -17.01 11.87 -14.74
N ALA A 323 -16.80 12.82 -13.82
CA ALA A 323 -17.84 13.36 -12.95
C ALA A 323 -18.52 14.59 -13.54
N ARG A 324 -17.79 15.44 -14.30
CA ARG A 324 -18.23 16.77 -14.72
C ARG A 324 -18.91 16.82 -16.08
N GLU A 325 -18.77 15.77 -16.92
CA GLU A 325 -19.31 15.76 -18.28
C GLU A 325 -20.86 15.92 -18.32
N GLU A 326 -21.55 15.41 -17.30
CA GLU A 326 -23.02 15.40 -17.25
C GLU A 326 -23.59 16.59 -16.46
N PHE A 327 -22.89 17.05 -15.40
CA PHE A 327 -23.40 18.03 -14.44
C PHE A 327 -22.50 19.26 -14.32
N GLY A 328 -23.11 20.42 -14.08
CA GLY A 328 -22.36 21.63 -13.71
C GLY A 328 -21.75 21.53 -12.30
N ASP A 329 -20.77 22.38 -12.02
CA ASP A 329 -20.04 22.41 -10.75
C ASP A 329 -20.94 22.67 -9.52
N ASP A 330 -22.11 23.29 -9.73
CA ASP A 330 -23.14 23.53 -8.73
C ASP A 330 -24.04 22.30 -8.49
N ARG A 331 -24.08 21.35 -9.42
CA ARG A 331 -24.97 20.19 -9.35
C ARG A 331 -24.26 18.89 -9.01
N VAL A 332 -22.98 18.77 -9.34
CA VAL A 332 -22.24 17.49 -9.20
C VAL A 332 -22.28 16.94 -7.77
N ALA A 333 -22.15 17.78 -6.74
CA ALA A 333 -22.27 17.36 -5.34
C ALA A 333 -23.73 16.98 -4.97
N VAL A 334 -24.70 17.73 -5.48
CA VAL A 334 -26.13 17.46 -5.24
C VAL A 334 -26.53 16.09 -5.79
N GLU A 335 -26.13 15.76 -7.02
CA GLU A 335 -26.43 14.47 -7.65
C GLU A 335 -25.78 13.29 -6.91
N ALA A 336 -24.55 13.46 -6.41
CA ALA A 336 -23.87 12.44 -5.61
C ALA A 336 -24.61 12.20 -4.27
N ILE A 337 -25.06 13.27 -3.58
CA ILE A 337 -25.84 13.16 -2.34
C ILE A 337 -27.18 12.45 -2.60
N LEU A 338 -27.86 12.79 -3.68
CA LEU A 338 -29.14 12.15 -4.07
C LEU A 338 -28.96 10.67 -4.43
N ALA A 339 -27.80 10.29 -4.98
CA ALA A 339 -27.46 8.90 -5.24
C ALA A 339 -27.14 8.09 -3.97
N GLY A 340 -26.71 8.73 -2.87
CA GLY A 340 -26.40 8.04 -1.61
C GLY A 340 -25.02 8.32 -1.03
N ALA A 341 -24.17 9.15 -1.66
CA ALA A 341 -22.85 9.52 -1.15
C ALA A 341 -22.97 10.39 0.11
N ASP A 342 -22.05 10.19 1.06
CA ASP A 342 -21.97 10.94 2.32
C ASP A 342 -20.89 12.03 2.29
N GLN A 343 -19.77 11.80 1.59
CA GLN A 343 -18.68 12.76 1.46
C GLN A 343 -18.35 13.07 0.00
N MET A 344 -18.21 14.35 -0.30
CA MET A 344 -17.89 14.92 -1.61
C MET A 344 -16.41 15.25 -1.66
N LEU A 345 -15.61 14.37 -2.28
CA LEU A 345 -14.17 14.55 -2.39
C LEU A 345 -13.84 15.51 -3.54
N MET A 346 -12.98 16.50 -3.24
CA MET A 346 -12.41 17.42 -4.22
C MET A 346 -13.43 18.02 -5.19
N PRO A 347 -14.48 18.71 -4.70
CA PRO A 347 -15.39 19.39 -5.62
C PRO A 347 -14.60 20.35 -6.54
N PRO A 348 -15.04 20.57 -7.79
CA PRO A 348 -14.34 21.44 -8.75
C PRO A 348 -14.10 22.87 -8.23
N ASN A 349 -15.08 23.39 -7.48
CA ASN A 349 -15.01 24.60 -6.70
C ASN A 349 -15.87 24.43 -5.45
N LEU A 350 -15.23 24.46 -4.26
CA LEU A 350 -15.91 24.19 -2.99
C LEU A 350 -17.12 25.13 -2.78
N ARG A 351 -16.93 26.45 -2.98
CA ARG A 351 -18.02 27.44 -2.77
C ARG A 351 -19.21 27.15 -3.66
N VAL A 352 -18.97 26.91 -4.96
CA VAL A 352 -20.04 26.66 -5.93
C VAL A 352 -20.80 25.36 -5.59
N ALA A 353 -20.09 24.30 -5.23
CA ALA A 353 -20.69 23.03 -4.84
C ALA A 353 -21.47 23.13 -3.53
N TYR A 354 -20.89 23.81 -2.52
CA TYR A 354 -21.51 24.07 -1.23
C TYR A 354 -22.82 24.89 -1.38
N ASP A 355 -22.77 26.02 -2.11
CA ASP A 355 -23.95 26.86 -2.38
C ASP A 355 -25.02 26.07 -3.15
N GLY A 356 -24.62 25.18 -4.08
CA GLY A 356 -25.52 24.29 -4.80
C GLY A 356 -26.27 23.32 -3.88
N VAL A 357 -25.56 22.70 -2.91
CA VAL A 357 -26.20 21.82 -1.91
C VAL A 357 -27.13 22.61 -1.00
N MET A 358 -26.70 23.78 -0.50
CA MET A 358 -27.56 24.65 0.32
C MET A 358 -28.84 25.07 -0.43
N ALA A 359 -28.76 25.39 -1.71
CA ALA A 359 -29.92 25.70 -2.54
C ALA A 359 -30.83 24.48 -2.71
N ALA A 360 -30.27 23.28 -2.95
CA ALA A 360 -31.06 22.05 -3.09
C ALA A 360 -31.81 21.69 -1.79
N VAL A 361 -31.23 21.96 -0.62
CA VAL A 361 -31.91 21.80 0.66
C VAL A 361 -33.03 22.84 0.82
N ALA A 362 -32.76 24.09 0.52
CA ALA A 362 -33.76 25.17 0.61
C ALA A 362 -34.97 24.94 -0.32
N ASP A 363 -34.72 24.35 -1.48
CA ASP A 363 -35.78 24.00 -2.48
C ASP A 363 -36.50 22.67 -2.13
N GLY A 364 -36.02 21.93 -1.10
CA GLY A 364 -36.61 20.67 -0.66
C GLY A 364 -36.24 19.47 -1.55
N GLU A 365 -35.24 19.60 -2.41
CA GLU A 365 -34.71 18.52 -3.24
C GLU A 365 -33.90 17.51 -2.39
N ILE A 366 -33.11 18.01 -1.43
CA ILE A 366 -32.44 17.23 -0.40
C ILE A 366 -33.11 17.55 0.93
N SER A 367 -33.50 16.52 1.69
CA SER A 367 -34.08 16.77 3.01
C SER A 367 -32.95 16.96 4.07
N GLU A 368 -33.25 17.71 5.12
CA GLU A 368 -32.30 17.90 6.24
C GLU A 368 -31.96 16.57 6.92
N GLU A 369 -32.94 15.65 7.02
CA GLU A 369 -32.71 14.30 7.55
C GLU A 369 -31.72 13.50 6.70
N ARG A 370 -31.68 13.71 5.36
CA ARG A 370 -30.68 13.08 4.50
C ARG A 370 -29.26 13.60 4.82
N ILE A 371 -29.14 14.92 5.04
CA ILE A 371 -27.88 15.55 5.47
C ILE A 371 -27.45 15.00 6.84
N GLU A 372 -28.35 14.98 7.83
CA GLU A 372 -28.06 14.48 9.17
C GLU A 372 -27.63 13.01 9.18
N ALA A 373 -28.23 12.18 8.33
CA ALA A 373 -27.83 10.77 8.21
C ALA A 373 -26.39 10.62 7.70
N SER A 374 -25.93 11.47 6.79
CA SER A 374 -24.54 11.49 6.34
C SER A 374 -23.59 12.02 7.42
N VAL A 375 -23.94 13.13 8.06
CA VAL A 375 -23.17 13.73 9.14
C VAL A 375 -22.98 12.73 10.27
N ARG A 376 -24.00 11.97 10.64
CA ARG A 376 -23.93 10.91 11.65
C ARG A 376 -22.86 9.88 11.30
N ARG A 377 -22.85 9.31 10.11
CA ARG A 377 -21.83 8.33 9.67
C ARG A 377 -20.44 8.90 9.73
N ILE A 378 -20.27 10.15 9.28
CA ILE A 378 -18.97 10.86 9.30
C ILE A 378 -18.49 11.05 10.74
N LEU A 379 -19.35 11.45 11.66
CA LEU A 379 -19.02 11.64 13.07
C LEU A 379 -18.76 10.31 13.78
N GLU A 380 -19.51 9.26 13.48
CA GLU A 380 -19.29 7.91 13.99
C GLU A 380 -17.93 7.37 13.56
N GLN A 381 -17.55 7.55 12.29
CA GLN A 381 -16.21 7.19 11.80
C GLN A 381 -15.10 7.98 12.54
N LYS A 382 -15.25 9.30 12.66
CA LYS A 382 -14.30 10.16 13.41
C LYS A 382 -14.17 9.72 14.89
N GLN A 383 -15.29 9.38 15.52
CA GLN A 383 -15.30 8.92 16.92
C GLN A 383 -14.64 7.55 17.07
N GLN A 384 -14.96 6.61 16.18
CA GLN A 384 -14.37 5.26 16.18
C GLN A 384 -12.86 5.29 16.02
N ARG A 385 -12.32 6.22 15.23
CA ARG A 385 -10.88 6.40 14.99
C ARG A 385 -10.23 7.40 15.96
N GLY A 386 -10.93 7.83 17.00
CA GLY A 386 -10.38 8.71 18.04
C GLY A 386 -10.18 10.17 17.62
N VAL A 387 -10.53 10.55 16.39
CA VAL A 387 -10.32 11.89 15.84
C VAL A 387 -11.00 12.98 16.69
N ILE A 388 -12.19 12.68 17.22
CA ILE A 388 -12.93 13.64 18.09
C ILE A 388 -12.25 13.79 19.46
N ALA A 389 -11.75 12.68 20.03
CA ALA A 389 -11.26 12.66 21.40
C ALA A 389 -9.79 13.13 21.50
N ASP A 390 -8.94 12.79 20.53
CA ASP A 390 -7.50 13.11 20.54
C ASP A 390 -7.02 13.41 19.09
N PRO A 391 -7.30 14.64 18.58
CA PRO A 391 -7.02 14.99 17.20
C PRO A 391 -5.56 15.36 16.93
N LEU A 392 -4.73 15.57 17.97
CA LEU A 392 -3.38 16.11 17.83
C LEU A 392 -2.31 15.03 17.89
N VAL A 393 -1.21 15.23 17.16
CA VAL A 393 -0.05 14.33 17.15
C VAL A 393 1.18 14.98 17.76
N ASP A 394 2.09 14.16 18.30
CA ASP A 394 3.38 14.63 18.80
C ASP A 394 4.38 14.82 17.64
N VAL A 395 4.53 16.05 17.17
CA VAL A 395 5.44 16.41 16.09
C VAL A 395 6.89 15.97 16.37
N SER A 396 7.30 15.92 17.65
CA SER A 396 8.67 15.50 18.00
C SER A 396 8.92 13.99 17.90
N ALA A 397 7.86 13.19 17.84
CA ALA A 397 7.94 11.74 17.71
C ALA A 397 7.98 11.26 16.24
N VAL A 398 7.61 12.09 15.27
CA VAL A 398 7.41 11.74 13.87
C VAL A 398 8.62 11.03 13.26
N ASP A 399 9.83 11.60 13.38
CA ASP A 399 11.05 11.04 12.80
C ASP A 399 11.36 9.61 13.32
N GLY A 400 10.89 9.28 14.53
CA GLY A 400 11.05 7.96 15.14
C GLY A 400 10.16 6.86 14.56
N VAL A 401 9.15 7.24 13.76
CA VAL A 401 8.16 6.32 13.18
C VAL A 401 8.32 6.15 11.67
N MET A 402 8.70 7.21 10.94
CA MET A 402 8.62 7.25 9.48
C MET A 402 9.48 6.21 8.75
N ALA A 403 10.66 5.87 9.31
CA ALA A 403 11.68 5.08 8.63
C ALA A 403 12.44 4.18 9.62
N THR A 404 11.73 3.30 10.32
CA THR A 404 12.34 2.38 11.30
C THR A 404 13.08 1.22 10.61
N PRO A 405 14.10 0.61 11.24
CA PRO A 405 14.72 -0.61 10.72
C PRO A 405 13.73 -1.75 10.49
N GLU A 406 12.67 -1.86 11.32
CA GLU A 406 11.61 -2.86 11.14
C GLU A 406 10.81 -2.60 9.87
N HIS A 407 10.43 -1.34 9.58
CA HIS A 407 9.72 -0.98 8.37
C HIS A 407 10.52 -1.33 7.11
N TYR A 408 11.83 -1.01 7.10
CA TYR A 408 12.72 -1.37 5.99
C TYR A 408 12.88 -2.88 5.83
N ALA A 409 13.04 -3.63 6.93
CA ALA A 409 13.18 -5.08 6.87
C ALA A 409 11.90 -5.75 6.32
N THR A 410 10.72 -5.31 6.76
CA THR A 410 9.44 -5.82 6.27
C THR A 410 9.24 -5.46 4.80
N ALA A 411 9.55 -4.22 4.39
CA ALA A 411 9.47 -3.79 3.01
C ALA A 411 10.39 -4.61 2.09
N ALA A 412 11.64 -4.87 2.54
CA ALA A 412 12.61 -5.69 1.81
C ALA A 412 12.11 -7.14 1.66
N GLN A 413 11.57 -7.73 2.73
CA GLN A 413 11.02 -9.10 2.67
C GLN A 413 9.86 -9.20 1.68
N ILE A 414 8.91 -8.25 1.73
CA ILE A 414 7.78 -8.21 0.78
C ILE A 414 8.29 -8.05 -0.66
N ALA A 415 9.30 -7.19 -0.87
CA ALA A 415 9.89 -6.99 -2.18
C ALA A 415 10.58 -8.26 -2.69
N ASP A 416 11.39 -8.92 -1.86
CA ASP A 416 12.06 -10.17 -2.19
C ASP A 416 11.07 -11.26 -2.58
N ASP A 417 10.00 -11.44 -1.79
CA ASP A 417 8.98 -12.46 -2.00
C ASP A 417 8.06 -12.14 -3.22
N SER A 418 8.09 -10.91 -3.74
CA SER A 418 7.25 -10.50 -4.87
C SER A 418 7.92 -10.68 -6.24
N VAL A 419 9.27 -10.72 -6.32
CA VAL A 419 9.96 -10.83 -7.62
C VAL A 419 9.53 -12.10 -8.32
N THR A 420 9.03 -11.97 -9.55
CA THR A 420 8.55 -13.09 -10.35
C THR A 420 9.45 -13.33 -11.54
N LEU A 421 10.06 -14.51 -11.63
CA LEU A 421 10.82 -14.96 -12.78
C LEU A 421 9.87 -15.58 -13.80
N LEU A 422 9.75 -14.98 -14.98
CA LEU A 422 8.82 -15.41 -16.03
C LEU A 422 9.46 -16.40 -17.02
N GLU A 423 10.72 -16.15 -17.40
CA GLU A 423 11.51 -16.95 -18.33
C GLU A 423 12.97 -16.99 -17.89
N ASN A 424 13.62 -18.14 -18.12
CA ASN A 424 15.05 -18.32 -17.87
C ASN A 424 15.60 -19.41 -18.80
N HIS A 425 15.94 -19.04 -20.02
CA HIS A 425 16.47 -19.93 -21.03
C HIS A 425 17.97 -20.13 -20.85
N ASP A 426 18.44 -21.35 -21.08
CA ASP A 426 19.85 -21.74 -20.98
C ASP A 426 20.48 -21.41 -19.61
N ASP A 427 19.66 -21.34 -18.55
CA ASP A 427 20.08 -21.02 -17.17
C ASP A 427 20.90 -19.71 -17.09
N LEU A 428 20.48 -18.66 -17.84
CA LEU A 428 21.13 -17.35 -17.80
C LEU A 428 21.17 -16.76 -16.39
N LEU A 429 20.12 -16.96 -15.64
CA LEU A 429 20.02 -16.50 -14.27
C LEU A 429 20.13 -17.69 -13.29
N PRO A 430 20.77 -17.50 -12.12
CA PRO A 430 21.35 -16.24 -11.64
C PRO A 430 22.65 -15.86 -12.35
N ILE A 431 22.92 -14.55 -12.45
CA ILE A 431 24.17 -13.99 -12.98
C ILE A 431 25.32 -14.43 -12.08
N ALA A 432 26.41 -14.93 -12.68
CA ALA A 432 27.52 -15.44 -11.90
C ALA A 432 28.41 -14.30 -11.31
N ASP A 433 29.05 -14.59 -10.17
CA ASP A 433 29.99 -13.65 -9.53
C ASP A 433 31.16 -13.31 -10.48
N GLY A 434 31.43 -12.02 -10.63
CA GLY A 434 32.50 -11.47 -11.47
C GLY A 434 32.10 -11.18 -12.92
N GLU A 435 30.86 -11.46 -13.35
CA GLU A 435 30.41 -11.10 -14.70
C GLU A 435 30.28 -9.59 -14.92
N GLU A 436 30.57 -9.15 -16.15
CA GLU A 436 30.41 -7.77 -16.58
C GLU A 436 28.99 -7.55 -17.07
N VAL A 437 28.21 -6.70 -16.36
CA VAL A 437 26.79 -6.44 -16.61
C VAL A 437 26.60 -5.06 -17.22
N LEU A 438 25.96 -4.99 -18.39
CA LEU A 438 25.40 -3.74 -18.92
C LEU A 438 23.99 -3.55 -18.39
N LEU A 439 23.75 -2.58 -17.50
CA LEU A 439 22.42 -2.19 -17.03
C LEU A 439 21.89 -0.99 -17.83
N THR A 440 20.81 -1.17 -18.58
CA THR A 440 20.26 -0.14 -19.48
C THR A 440 18.73 -0.14 -19.44
N GLY A 441 18.09 0.83 -20.09
CA GLY A 441 16.65 0.91 -20.26
C GLY A 441 15.99 2.02 -19.45
N TRP A 442 14.75 1.80 -19.03
CA TRP A 442 13.93 2.77 -18.32
C TRP A 442 14.35 2.90 -16.85
N GLY A 443 14.27 4.11 -16.30
CA GLY A 443 14.49 4.37 -14.86
C GLY A 443 15.26 5.66 -14.58
N GLY A 444 15.97 6.17 -15.59
CA GLY A 444 16.91 7.28 -15.40
C GLY A 444 18.15 6.85 -14.60
N GLN A 445 19.05 7.80 -14.33
CA GLN A 445 20.30 7.48 -13.67
C GLN A 445 20.06 6.97 -12.22
N ASP A 446 19.26 7.70 -11.43
CA ASP A 446 19.12 7.43 -10.00
C ASP A 446 18.61 6.02 -9.69
N ARG A 447 17.55 5.57 -10.39
CA ARG A 447 17.00 4.22 -10.20
C ARG A 447 17.93 3.11 -10.66
N LEU A 448 18.58 3.33 -11.82
CA LEU A 448 19.55 2.37 -12.32
C LEU A 448 20.80 2.32 -11.43
N ASP A 449 21.21 3.44 -10.81
CA ASP A 449 22.29 3.45 -9.82
C ASP A 449 21.93 2.67 -8.55
N THR A 450 20.67 2.76 -8.07
CA THR A 450 20.18 1.92 -6.95
C THR A 450 20.33 0.44 -7.28
N MET A 451 19.84 0.01 -8.45
CA MET A 451 19.93 -1.38 -8.90
C MET A 451 21.37 -1.82 -9.13
N ALA A 452 22.22 -0.97 -9.74
CA ALA A 452 23.63 -1.23 -9.98
C ALA A 452 24.44 -1.38 -8.69
N ALA A 453 24.12 -0.58 -7.67
CA ALA A 453 24.77 -0.68 -6.35
C ALA A 453 24.52 -2.05 -5.72
N GLU A 454 23.29 -2.55 -5.79
CA GLU A 454 22.91 -3.85 -5.25
C GLU A 454 23.51 -5.00 -6.06
N LEU A 455 23.46 -4.98 -7.41
CA LEU A 455 24.16 -5.95 -8.27
C LEU A 455 25.65 -6.01 -7.95
N THR A 456 26.29 -4.84 -7.79
CA THR A 456 27.72 -4.75 -7.44
C THR A 456 28.01 -5.30 -6.05
N SER A 457 27.14 -5.10 -5.08
CA SER A 457 27.29 -5.64 -3.72
C SER A 457 27.29 -7.17 -3.69
N HIS A 458 26.68 -7.79 -4.70
CA HIS A 458 26.59 -9.24 -4.90
C HIS A 458 27.59 -9.77 -5.95
N GLY A 459 28.57 -8.97 -6.38
CA GLY A 459 29.73 -9.43 -7.12
C GLY A 459 29.79 -9.07 -8.60
N ALA A 460 28.75 -8.49 -9.22
CA ALA A 460 28.76 -8.09 -10.62
C ALA A 460 29.61 -6.84 -10.87
N ALA A 461 30.23 -6.75 -12.05
CA ALA A 461 30.89 -5.54 -12.53
C ALA A 461 29.91 -4.76 -13.44
N VAL A 462 29.26 -3.70 -12.90
CA VAL A 462 28.12 -3.06 -13.56
C VAL A 462 28.51 -1.77 -14.30
N THR A 463 28.09 -1.68 -15.55
CA THR A 463 28.10 -0.43 -16.36
C THR A 463 26.67 0.06 -16.55
N VAL A 464 26.37 1.30 -16.13
CA VAL A 464 25.03 1.89 -16.27
C VAL A 464 24.94 2.76 -17.51
N HIS A 465 23.91 2.51 -18.34
CA HIS A 465 23.62 3.27 -19.56
C HIS A 465 22.12 3.59 -19.68
N PRO A 466 21.62 4.67 -19.04
CA PRO A 466 20.19 4.99 -19.01
C PRO A 466 19.60 5.27 -20.41
N ALA A 467 18.43 4.69 -20.69
CA ALA A 467 17.75 4.78 -21.99
C ALA A 467 16.22 4.68 -21.85
N SER A 468 15.59 5.60 -21.10
CA SER A 468 14.16 5.53 -20.75
C SER A 468 13.23 5.63 -21.96
N ASP A 469 13.48 6.59 -22.87
CA ASP A 469 12.79 6.75 -24.17
C ASP A 469 13.84 7.00 -25.23
N PRO A 470 14.63 5.96 -25.62
CA PRO A 470 15.84 6.15 -26.40
C PRO A 470 15.56 6.57 -27.84
N SER A 471 16.42 7.46 -28.36
CA SER A 471 16.55 7.69 -29.80
C SER A 471 17.30 6.55 -30.48
N ASP A 472 17.23 6.48 -31.81
CA ASP A 472 17.99 5.48 -32.61
C ASP A 472 19.49 5.53 -32.30
N GLU A 473 20.05 6.72 -32.04
CA GLU A 473 21.47 6.90 -31.69
C GLU A 473 21.78 6.31 -30.31
N GLN A 474 20.90 6.48 -29.34
CA GLN A 474 21.04 5.90 -27.98
C GLN A 474 20.89 4.38 -28.02
N ILE A 475 19.96 3.85 -28.83
CA ILE A 475 19.83 2.41 -29.06
C ILE A 475 21.13 1.84 -29.66
N ALA A 476 21.66 2.47 -30.70
CA ALA A 476 22.93 2.04 -31.33
C ALA A 476 24.11 2.11 -30.34
N ALA A 477 24.12 3.10 -29.42
CA ALA A 477 25.14 3.23 -28.40
C ALA A 477 25.02 2.12 -27.34
N ALA A 478 23.81 1.76 -26.90
CA ALA A 478 23.58 0.67 -25.98
C ALA A 478 23.99 -0.70 -26.56
N VAL A 479 23.63 -0.95 -27.83
CA VAL A 479 24.09 -2.16 -28.57
C VAL A 479 25.60 -2.20 -28.74
N ALA A 480 26.25 -1.06 -29.01
CA ALA A 480 27.71 -1.02 -29.09
C ALA A 480 28.38 -1.28 -27.71
N ALA A 481 27.78 -0.77 -26.65
CA ALA A 481 28.27 -1.00 -25.29
C ALA A 481 28.10 -2.46 -24.86
N SER A 482 27.03 -3.16 -25.27
CA SER A 482 26.78 -4.55 -24.87
C SER A 482 27.92 -5.50 -25.31
N ALA A 483 28.60 -5.20 -26.40
CA ALA A 483 29.66 -6.08 -26.94
C ALA A 483 30.88 -6.32 -25.99
N ASP A 484 31.05 -5.47 -25.02
CA ASP A 484 32.13 -5.57 -24.01
C ASP A 484 31.65 -6.17 -22.69
N HIS A 485 30.43 -6.75 -22.62
CA HIS A 485 29.81 -7.29 -21.39
C HIS A 485 29.38 -8.75 -21.57
N ASP A 486 29.24 -9.47 -20.46
CA ASP A 486 28.84 -10.89 -20.45
C ASP A 486 27.30 -11.03 -20.52
N VAL A 487 26.56 -10.08 -19.90
CA VAL A 487 25.10 -10.06 -19.88
C VAL A 487 24.56 -8.64 -19.93
N VAL A 488 23.41 -8.46 -20.59
CA VAL A 488 22.66 -7.21 -20.59
C VAL A 488 21.42 -7.36 -19.69
N VAL A 489 21.25 -6.47 -18.73
CA VAL A 489 20.00 -6.28 -18.00
C VAL A 489 19.29 -5.05 -18.57
N VAL A 490 18.13 -5.26 -19.21
CA VAL A 490 17.32 -4.18 -19.78
C VAL A 490 16.04 -3.99 -19.01
N THR A 491 15.84 -2.79 -18.46
CA THR A 491 14.63 -2.42 -17.74
C THR A 491 13.60 -1.79 -18.66
N THR A 492 12.33 -2.18 -18.53
CA THR A 492 11.19 -1.61 -19.26
C THR A 492 10.11 -1.11 -18.30
N GLN A 493 9.24 -0.25 -18.79
CA GLN A 493 8.10 0.24 -18.03
C GLN A 493 6.95 0.61 -18.97
N SER A 494 5.75 0.12 -18.65
CA SER A 494 4.51 0.55 -19.28
C SER A 494 3.48 1.03 -18.26
N GLY A 495 2.67 2.01 -18.63
CA GLY A 495 1.49 2.42 -17.88
C GLY A 495 0.27 1.57 -18.22
N THR A 496 0.33 0.83 -19.33
CA THR A 496 -0.73 -0.02 -19.87
C THR A 496 -0.16 -1.39 -20.22
N PHE A 497 -0.60 -1.97 -21.34
CA PHE A 497 -0.16 -3.28 -21.81
C PHE A 497 1.27 -3.31 -22.39
N ALA A 498 1.70 -2.25 -23.05
CA ALA A 498 2.97 -2.24 -23.78
C ALA A 498 3.84 -1.02 -23.43
N PRO A 499 5.18 -1.19 -23.33
CA PRO A 499 6.10 -0.07 -23.21
C PRO A 499 6.13 0.75 -24.51
N SER A 500 6.74 1.94 -24.46
CA SER A 500 6.84 2.81 -25.62
C SER A 500 7.55 2.10 -26.80
N ALA A 501 7.25 2.53 -28.03
CA ALA A 501 7.87 1.94 -29.22
C ALA A 501 9.40 2.03 -29.20
N SER A 502 9.97 3.06 -28.57
CA SER A 502 11.42 3.21 -28.42
C SER A 502 12.02 2.21 -27.43
N GLN A 503 11.32 1.89 -26.32
CA GLN A 503 11.74 0.83 -25.41
C GLN A 503 11.65 -0.54 -26.08
N GLN A 504 10.57 -0.84 -26.82
CA GLN A 504 10.46 -2.07 -27.60
C GLN A 504 11.59 -2.21 -28.63
N ALA A 505 11.95 -1.11 -29.33
CA ALA A 505 13.05 -1.10 -30.28
C ALA A 505 14.42 -1.34 -29.60
N LEU A 506 14.63 -0.80 -28.40
CA LEU A 506 15.84 -1.06 -27.61
C LEU A 506 15.96 -2.54 -27.25
N VAL A 507 14.90 -3.15 -26.69
CA VAL A 507 14.91 -4.58 -26.36
C VAL A 507 15.16 -5.42 -27.59
N ALA A 508 14.48 -5.15 -28.73
CA ALA A 508 14.67 -5.88 -29.97
C ALA A 508 16.09 -5.75 -30.56
N ALA A 509 16.71 -4.58 -30.40
CA ALA A 509 18.06 -4.37 -30.86
C ALA A 509 19.12 -5.10 -30.02
N LEU A 510 18.93 -5.15 -28.70
CA LEU A 510 19.80 -5.87 -27.77
C LEU A 510 19.63 -7.39 -27.92
N ALA A 511 18.40 -7.91 -27.95
CA ALA A 511 18.09 -9.33 -28.13
C ALA A 511 18.51 -9.88 -29.52
N GLY A 512 18.71 -9.00 -30.50
CA GLY A 512 19.28 -9.36 -31.84
C GLY A 512 20.79 -9.42 -31.85
N GLY A 513 21.48 -9.14 -30.75
CA GLY A 513 22.94 -9.20 -30.60
C GLY A 513 23.45 -10.59 -30.23
N ASP A 514 24.74 -10.67 -29.86
CA ASP A 514 25.41 -11.92 -29.45
C ASP A 514 25.48 -12.07 -27.94
N VAL A 515 25.13 -11.04 -27.14
CA VAL A 515 25.17 -11.02 -25.68
C VAL A 515 23.79 -11.33 -25.13
N PRO A 516 23.63 -12.28 -24.19
CA PRO A 516 22.34 -12.65 -23.63
C PRO A 516 21.70 -11.49 -22.85
N VAL A 517 20.37 -11.42 -22.90
CA VAL A 517 19.58 -10.32 -22.35
C VAL A 517 18.60 -10.82 -21.31
N ALA A 518 18.62 -10.20 -20.13
CA ALA A 518 17.58 -10.35 -19.10
C ALA A 518 16.72 -9.09 -19.11
N GLN A 519 15.42 -9.22 -19.37
CA GLN A 519 14.44 -8.11 -19.31
C GLN A 519 13.82 -8.01 -17.92
N VAL A 520 13.67 -6.79 -17.40
CA VAL A 520 12.97 -6.50 -16.14
C VAL A 520 11.82 -5.52 -16.38
N SER A 521 10.59 -5.97 -16.16
CA SER A 521 9.38 -5.12 -16.18
C SER A 521 9.22 -4.44 -14.83
N LEU A 522 9.46 -3.11 -14.75
CA LEU A 522 9.49 -2.33 -13.50
C LEU A 522 8.10 -1.85 -13.01
N ARG A 523 7.04 -2.05 -13.77
CA ARG A 523 5.67 -1.68 -13.40
C ARG A 523 4.71 -2.81 -13.76
N ASN A 524 3.86 -2.61 -14.79
CA ASN A 524 2.99 -3.67 -15.27
C ASN A 524 3.82 -4.86 -15.79
N PRO A 525 3.44 -6.11 -15.48
CA PRO A 525 4.20 -7.29 -15.93
C PRO A 525 3.99 -7.61 -17.40
N TYR A 526 3.12 -6.88 -18.10
CA TYR A 526 2.70 -7.16 -19.47
C TYR A 526 3.77 -6.83 -20.55
N ASP A 527 4.81 -6.12 -20.19
CA ASP A 527 5.87 -5.65 -21.10
C ASP A 527 6.46 -6.79 -21.92
N VAL A 528 6.68 -7.95 -21.29
CA VAL A 528 7.27 -9.16 -21.90
C VAL A 528 6.49 -9.64 -23.12
N ALA A 529 5.17 -9.54 -23.13
CA ALA A 529 4.33 -9.99 -24.25
C ALA A 529 4.41 -9.08 -25.48
N SER A 530 4.91 -7.86 -25.33
CA SER A 530 4.97 -6.85 -26.41
C SER A 530 6.38 -6.48 -26.86
N THR A 531 7.41 -6.98 -26.17
CA THR A 531 8.83 -6.83 -26.53
C THR A 531 9.33 -8.03 -27.35
N ALA A 532 10.53 -7.93 -27.89
CA ALA A 532 11.21 -9.09 -28.49
C ALA A 532 11.55 -10.11 -27.39
N PRO A 533 11.50 -11.43 -27.66
CA PRO A 533 11.92 -12.44 -26.70
C PRO A 533 13.36 -12.24 -26.26
N THR A 534 13.61 -12.44 -24.97
CA THR A 534 14.93 -12.38 -24.31
C THR A 534 15.25 -13.72 -23.65
N GLU A 535 16.49 -13.95 -23.24
CA GLU A 535 16.90 -15.20 -22.59
C GLU A 535 16.32 -15.33 -21.19
N ALA A 536 16.08 -14.20 -20.49
CA ALA A 536 15.38 -14.21 -19.19
C ALA A 536 14.46 -13.00 -19.08
N ALA A 537 13.37 -13.16 -18.33
CA ALA A 537 12.41 -12.09 -18.06
C ALA A 537 11.91 -12.15 -16.61
N LEU A 538 11.86 -10.96 -15.95
CA LEU A 538 11.36 -10.79 -14.59
C LEU A 538 10.31 -9.69 -14.51
N ALA A 539 9.39 -9.81 -13.55
CA ALA A 539 8.46 -8.76 -13.16
C ALA A 539 8.75 -8.29 -11.72
N ALA A 540 8.91 -6.97 -11.55
CA ALA A 540 9.21 -6.31 -10.27
C ALA A 540 8.01 -5.55 -9.68
N TYR A 541 6.96 -5.29 -10.46
CA TYR A 541 5.71 -4.60 -10.11
C TYR A 541 5.85 -3.18 -9.56
N SER A 542 7.05 -2.71 -9.27
CA SER A 542 7.33 -1.39 -8.72
C SER A 542 8.72 -0.92 -9.09
N TRP A 543 8.90 0.40 -9.14
CA TRP A 543 10.22 1.04 -9.27
C TRP A 543 10.68 1.71 -7.95
N ALA A 544 10.04 1.37 -6.81
CA ALA A 544 10.53 1.77 -5.50
C ALA A 544 11.92 1.18 -5.26
N ASP A 545 12.78 1.90 -4.55
CA ASP A 545 14.17 1.45 -4.31
C ASP A 545 14.24 0.02 -3.76
N VAL A 546 13.36 -0.31 -2.81
CA VAL A 546 13.26 -1.65 -2.22
C VAL A 546 12.96 -2.74 -3.25
N SER A 547 12.16 -2.44 -4.29
CA SER A 547 11.84 -3.39 -5.37
C SER A 547 12.98 -3.51 -6.38
N LEU A 548 13.72 -2.42 -6.64
CA LEU A 548 14.91 -2.44 -7.48
C LEU A 548 16.04 -3.27 -6.84
N GLU A 549 16.25 -3.10 -5.54
CA GLU A 549 17.20 -3.88 -4.75
C GLU A 549 16.82 -5.37 -4.72
N ALA A 550 15.54 -5.70 -4.46
CA ALA A 550 15.05 -7.08 -4.47
C ALA A 550 15.24 -7.74 -5.85
N THR A 551 14.94 -7.02 -6.94
CA THR A 551 15.16 -7.50 -8.30
C THR A 551 16.64 -7.76 -8.58
N ALA A 552 17.52 -6.88 -8.12
CA ALA A 552 18.97 -7.08 -8.25
C ALA A 552 19.45 -8.31 -7.46
N ARG A 553 18.94 -8.52 -6.23
CA ARG A 553 19.22 -9.73 -5.44
C ARG A 553 18.76 -11.00 -6.17
N ALA A 554 17.57 -10.96 -6.78
CA ALA A 554 17.06 -12.08 -7.55
C ALA A 554 17.91 -12.35 -8.79
N LEU A 555 18.31 -11.33 -9.56
CA LEU A 555 19.21 -11.45 -10.70
C LEU A 555 20.54 -12.12 -10.34
N MET A 556 21.06 -11.87 -9.14
CA MET A 556 22.33 -12.43 -8.64
C MET A 556 22.16 -13.75 -7.86
N GLY A 557 20.92 -14.27 -7.71
CA GLY A 557 20.65 -15.49 -6.94
C GLY A 557 20.84 -15.34 -5.42
N ALA A 558 20.95 -14.11 -4.92
CA ALA A 558 21.01 -13.84 -3.47
C ALA A 558 19.64 -14.07 -2.80
N VAL A 559 18.57 -13.98 -3.58
CA VAL A 559 17.19 -14.40 -3.24
C VAL A 559 16.68 -15.29 -4.37
N ASN A 560 15.95 -16.35 -4.02
CA ASN A 560 15.22 -17.13 -5.01
C ASN A 560 13.93 -16.38 -5.38
N PRO A 561 13.62 -16.12 -6.67
CA PRO A 561 12.37 -15.51 -7.07
C PRO A 561 11.21 -16.46 -6.78
N VAL A 562 10.34 -16.08 -5.82
CA VAL A 562 9.20 -16.91 -5.39
C VAL A 562 7.85 -16.28 -5.71
N GLY A 563 7.87 -15.05 -6.22
CA GLY A 563 6.66 -14.37 -6.64
C GLY A 563 5.96 -15.11 -7.78
N GLN A 564 4.62 -15.08 -7.76
CA GLN A 564 3.78 -15.66 -8.79
C GLN A 564 2.95 -14.59 -9.47
N LEU A 565 2.73 -14.69 -10.79
CA LEU A 565 1.92 -13.72 -11.53
C LEU A 565 0.52 -13.57 -10.90
N PRO A 566 0.16 -12.40 -10.39
CA PRO A 566 -1.17 -12.15 -9.84
C PRO A 566 -2.19 -11.76 -10.91
N VAL A 567 -1.77 -11.75 -12.17
CA VAL A 567 -2.59 -11.48 -13.36
C VAL A 567 -2.23 -12.44 -14.48
N ARG A 568 -3.15 -12.63 -15.44
CA ARG A 568 -2.82 -13.31 -16.70
C ARG A 568 -2.15 -12.32 -17.64
N ILE A 569 -1.07 -12.72 -18.31
CA ILE A 569 -0.45 -11.95 -19.39
C ILE A 569 -0.97 -12.48 -20.72
N PRO A 570 -1.74 -11.71 -21.50
CA PRO A 570 -2.20 -12.11 -22.82
C PRO A 570 -1.04 -12.02 -23.83
N THR A 571 -1.14 -12.76 -24.95
CA THR A 571 -0.22 -12.59 -26.08
C THR A 571 -0.33 -11.17 -26.65
N ALA A 572 0.71 -10.71 -27.37
CA ALA A 572 0.72 -9.40 -28.03
C ALA A 572 -0.51 -9.12 -28.93
N SER A 573 -1.12 -10.17 -29.48
CA SER A 573 -2.33 -10.06 -30.29
C SER A 573 -3.61 -9.96 -29.48
N GLY A 574 -3.56 -10.19 -28.17
CA GLY A 574 -4.74 -10.35 -27.31
C GLY A 574 -5.55 -11.62 -27.52
N ALA A 575 -5.15 -12.48 -28.48
CA ALA A 575 -5.94 -13.65 -28.88
C ALA A 575 -5.63 -14.94 -28.08
N GLY A 576 -4.74 -14.87 -27.09
CA GLY A 576 -4.32 -16.02 -26.28
C GLY A 576 -3.66 -15.56 -24.99
N THR A 577 -3.15 -16.52 -24.24
CA THR A 577 -2.40 -16.30 -23.00
C THR A 577 -0.94 -16.61 -23.25
N GLU A 578 -0.05 -15.69 -22.88
CA GLU A 578 1.40 -15.90 -22.84
C GLU A 578 1.76 -16.59 -21.52
N PHE A 579 1.34 -15.99 -20.39
CA PHE A 579 1.53 -16.55 -19.06
C PHE A 579 0.21 -16.54 -18.29
N ASP A 580 -0.12 -17.68 -17.68
CA ASP A 580 -1.32 -17.80 -16.84
C ASP A 580 -1.08 -17.22 -15.44
N PHE A 581 -2.17 -16.94 -14.73
CA PHE A 581 -2.17 -16.65 -13.31
C PHE A 581 -1.41 -17.73 -12.52
N GLY A 582 -0.61 -17.31 -11.54
CA GLY A 582 0.20 -18.22 -10.72
C GLY A 582 1.50 -18.67 -11.38
N HIS A 583 1.81 -18.23 -12.63
CA HIS A 583 3.09 -18.53 -13.26
C HIS A 583 4.24 -17.82 -12.52
N GLY A 584 5.32 -18.57 -12.26
CA GLY A 584 6.58 -18.10 -11.71
C GLY A 584 7.58 -19.25 -11.70
N LEU A 585 8.82 -18.99 -12.11
CA LEU A 585 9.93 -19.93 -12.08
C LEU A 585 10.78 -19.69 -10.84
N HIS A 586 11.48 -20.75 -10.40
CA HIS A 586 12.38 -20.72 -9.25
C HIS A 586 13.76 -21.21 -9.65
N TYR A 587 14.80 -20.72 -9.00
CA TYR A 587 16.12 -21.33 -9.13
C TYR A 587 16.16 -22.67 -8.43
N PRO A 588 16.93 -23.65 -8.97
CA PRO A 588 17.14 -24.92 -8.28
C PRO A 588 17.75 -24.69 -6.89
N VAL A 589 17.25 -25.39 -5.88
CA VAL A 589 17.66 -25.22 -4.49
C VAL A 589 18.56 -26.34 -4.01
N THR A 590 19.54 -26.03 -3.18
CA THR A 590 20.44 -27.01 -2.57
C THR A 590 19.96 -27.34 -1.15
N PRO A 591 19.59 -28.59 -0.84
CA PRO A 591 19.25 -28.99 0.50
C PRO A 591 20.42 -28.81 1.46
N GLU A 592 20.15 -28.29 2.66
CA GLU A 592 21.13 -28.26 3.73
C GLU A 592 21.17 -29.59 4.51
N PRO A 593 22.35 -30.05 5.01
CA PRO A 593 22.46 -31.30 5.73
C PRO A 593 21.81 -31.22 7.11
N THR A 594 21.10 -32.28 7.49
CA THR A 594 20.59 -32.46 8.85
C THR A 594 21.77 -32.67 9.82
N THR A 595 21.76 -31.99 10.95
CA THR A 595 22.76 -32.12 11.99
C THR A 595 22.31 -33.15 13.03
N PHE A 596 23.15 -34.18 13.26
CA PHE A 596 22.90 -35.22 14.27
C PHE A 596 23.82 -35.02 15.49
N THR A 597 23.27 -35.12 16.70
CA THR A 597 24.01 -35.02 17.96
C THR A 597 23.78 -36.29 18.79
N ASP A 598 24.79 -37.16 18.85
CA ASP A 598 24.84 -38.35 19.71
C ASP A 598 25.31 -37.98 21.13
N ARG A 599 24.50 -38.29 22.14
CA ARG A 599 24.81 -38.02 23.56
C ARG A 599 24.72 -39.31 24.37
N THR A 600 25.67 -39.52 25.28
CA THR A 600 25.66 -40.68 26.18
C THR A 600 24.48 -40.61 27.15
N GLY A 601 23.49 -41.46 26.96
CA GLY A 601 22.30 -41.58 27.84
C GLY A 601 21.01 -41.77 27.06
N ARG A 602 20.08 -42.60 27.56
CA ARG A 602 18.81 -42.87 26.89
C ARG A 602 18.01 -41.63 26.61
N GLY A 603 17.64 -41.42 25.31
CA GLY A 603 16.73 -40.38 24.86
C GLY A 603 17.32 -38.95 24.90
N GLN A 604 18.64 -38.80 24.83
CA GLN A 604 19.30 -37.49 24.76
C GLN A 604 19.82 -37.15 23.35
N ASP A 605 19.76 -38.11 22.43
CA ASP A 605 20.16 -37.90 21.04
C ASP A 605 19.19 -37.02 20.33
N THR A 606 19.73 -36.13 19.51
CA THR A 606 18.90 -35.14 18.79
C THR A 606 19.34 -35.02 17.33
N TYR A 607 18.41 -34.66 16.48
CA TYR A 607 18.69 -34.20 15.13
C TYR A 607 18.01 -32.85 14.88
N GLU A 608 18.60 -32.05 14.01
CA GLU A 608 18.13 -30.74 13.66
C GLU A 608 17.85 -30.71 12.16
N ILE A 609 16.59 -30.41 11.81
CA ILE A 609 16.14 -30.21 10.44
C ILE A 609 16.30 -28.71 10.13
N PRO A 610 17.08 -28.36 9.08
CA PRO A 610 17.25 -26.98 8.68
C PRO A 610 15.98 -26.41 8.04
N ALA A 611 15.80 -25.09 8.09
CA ALA A 611 14.80 -24.36 7.33
C ALA A 611 15.42 -23.90 6.01
N VAL A 612 15.08 -24.59 4.91
CA VAL A 612 15.54 -24.23 3.57
C VAL A 612 14.33 -23.97 2.69
N GLN A 613 14.22 -22.77 2.15
CA GLN A 613 13.13 -22.43 1.25
C GLN A 613 13.15 -23.34 0.01
N GLY A 614 11.99 -23.87 -0.38
CA GLY A 614 11.89 -24.77 -1.52
C GLY A 614 12.33 -26.22 -1.26
N VAL A 615 12.62 -26.59 0.01
CA VAL A 615 13.00 -27.96 0.38
C VAL A 615 12.11 -28.46 1.51
N ASP A 616 11.41 -29.57 1.24
CA ASP A 616 10.69 -30.32 2.25
C ASP A 616 11.57 -31.45 2.81
N TYR A 617 11.55 -31.65 4.11
CA TYR A 617 12.29 -32.72 4.77
C TYR A 617 11.35 -33.80 5.28
N LEU A 618 11.71 -35.04 5.01
CA LEU A 618 10.98 -36.23 5.47
C LEU A 618 11.84 -36.97 6.48
N VAL A 619 11.30 -37.33 7.63
CA VAL A 619 11.94 -38.19 8.63
C VAL A 619 11.35 -39.58 8.54
N ASP A 620 12.16 -40.60 8.17
CA ASP A 620 11.70 -41.97 7.92
C ASP A 620 10.50 -42.06 6.94
N GLY A 621 10.44 -41.09 5.99
CA GLY A 621 9.41 -40.97 4.96
C GLY A 621 8.17 -40.15 5.34
N GLU A 622 8.09 -39.60 6.55
CA GLU A 622 7.00 -38.75 7.00
C GLU A 622 7.43 -37.26 7.00
N PRO A 623 6.60 -36.32 6.56
CA PRO A 623 6.92 -34.89 6.56
C PRO A 623 7.29 -34.37 7.96
N ALA A 624 8.32 -33.54 8.04
CA ALA A 624 8.78 -32.93 9.28
C ALA A 624 9.18 -31.45 9.08
N GLU A 625 8.73 -30.60 9.98
CA GLU A 625 9.06 -29.18 9.97
C GLU A 625 10.51 -28.93 10.42
N ALA A 626 11.04 -27.73 10.08
CA ALA A 626 12.35 -27.29 10.57
C ALA A 626 12.36 -27.21 12.10
N GLY A 627 13.45 -27.67 12.73
CA GLY A 627 13.57 -27.64 14.18
C GLY A 627 14.41 -28.77 14.76
N THR A 628 14.56 -28.77 16.09
CA THR A 628 15.35 -29.78 16.83
C THR A 628 14.44 -30.84 17.42
N TYR A 629 14.69 -32.10 17.08
CA TYR A 629 13.92 -33.27 17.51
C TYR A 629 14.78 -34.20 18.37
N ARG A 630 14.13 -34.97 19.23
CA ARG A 630 14.78 -36.02 20.01
C ARG A 630 14.42 -37.38 19.43
N SER A 631 15.42 -38.26 19.27
CA SER A 631 15.19 -39.64 18.89
C SER A 631 15.99 -40.60 19.77
N PRO A 632 15.37 -41.68 20.25
CA PRO A 632 16.09 -42.77 20.93
C PRO A 632 16.61 -43.83 19.93
N GLN A 633 16.41 -43.64 18.64
CA GLN A 633 16.72 -44.59 17.56
C GLN A 633 17.33 -43.81 16.39
N ASP A 634 18.04 -44.54 15.53
CA ASP A 634 18.49 -43.98 14.27
C ASP A 634 17.31 -43.48 13.43
N VAL A 635 17.53 -42.39 12.73
CA VAL A 635 16.57 -41.80 11.79
C VAL A 635 17.25 -41.50 10.48
N THR A 636 16.49 -41.62 9.41
CA THR A 636 16.89 -41.16 8.07
C THR A 636 16.10 -39.90 7.72
N VAL A 637 16.80 -38.87 7.34
CA VAL A 637 16.18 -37.61 6.85
C VAL A 637 16.42 -37.52 5.36
N THR A 638 15.35 -37.33 4.60
CA THR A 638 15.39 -37.18 3.14
C THR A 638 14.86 -35.79 2.77
N ALA A 639 15.62 -35.05 1.96
CA ALA A 639 15.17 -33.81 1.35
C ALA A 639 14.48 -34.08 0.01
N VAL A 640 13.35 -33.47 -0.23
CA VAL A 640 12.61 -33.46 -1.49
C VAL A 640 12.29 -32.03 -1.90
N PRO A 641 12.15 -31.72 -3.19
CA PRO A 641 11.75 -30.37 -3.57
C PRO A 641 10.32 -30.11 -3.07
N ALA A 642 10.09 -28.91 -2.54
CA ALA A 642 8.75 -28.39 -2.28
C ALA A 642 8.00 -28.19 -3.61
N GLU A 643 6.68 -28.03 -3.55
CA GLU A 643 5.86 -27.81 -4.75
C GLU A 643 6.38 -26.59 -5.54
N GLY A 644 6.64 -26.77 -6.83
CA GLY A 644 7.14 -25.74 -7.74
C GLY A 644 8.67 -25.56 -7.74
N TYR A 645 9.42 -26.24 -6.87
CA TYR A 645 10.89 -26.15 -6.83
C TYR A 645 11.56 -27.39 -7.44
N GLU A 646 12.81 -27.21 -7.79
CA GLU A 646 13.71 -28.29 -8.21
C GLU A 646 14.96 -28.30 -7.31
N LEU A 647 15.52 -29.47 -7.07
CA LEU A 647 16.80 -29.57 -6.38
C LEU A 647 17.96 -29.49 -7.38
N VAL A 648 19.04 -28.87 -6.95
CA VAL A 648 20.28 -28.84 -7.75
C VAL A 648 20.71 -30.28 -8.07
N ASP A 649 21.07 -30.54 -9.32
CA ASP A 649 21.50 -31.82 -9.80
C ASP A 649 22.72 -32.33 -9.01
N GLY A 650 22.61 -33.54 -8.45
CA GLY A 650 23.67 -34.18 -7.67
C GLY A 650 23.82 -33.66 -6.23
N ALA A 651 22.93 -32.82 -5.77
CA ALA A 651 22.89 -32.44 -4.35
C ALA A 651 22.65 -33.66 -3.45
N ALA A 652 23.22 -33.63 -2.25
CA ALA A 652 22.95 -34.66 -1.26
C ALA A 652 21.51 -34.47 -0.73
N THR A 653 20.72 -35.55 -0.80
CA THR A 653 19.31 -35.53 -0.42
C THR A 653 18.96 -36.49 0.71
N GLU A 654 19.91 -37.23 1.24
CA GLU A 654 19.67 -38.18 2.31
C GLU A 654 20.77 -38.14 3.36
N TRP A 655 20.39 -38.09 4.62
CA TRP A 655 21.25 -38.14 5.78
C TRP A 655 20.70 -39.12 6.81
N ALA A 656 21.58 -39.96 7.39
CA ALA A 656 21.17 -40.93 8.39
C ALA A 656 21.97 -40.76 9.68
N SER A 657 21.32 -40.92 10.82
CA SER A 657 22.02 -40.98 12.11
C SER A 657 22.62 -42.36 12.35
N ASP A 658 23.64 -42.42 13.25
CA ASP A 658 24.21 -43.63 13.81
C ASP A 658 24.35 -43.39 15.33
N PHE A 659 23.19 -43.40 16.01
CA PHE A 659 23.15 -43.14 17.45
C PHE A 659 23.59 -44.33 18.26
N THR A 660 24.54 -44.12 19.19
CA THR A 660 25.03 -45.18 20.05
C THR A 660 23.95 -45.67 21.01
N PRO A 661 23.54 -46.96 21.01
CA PRO A 661 22.54 -47.47 21.93
C PRO A 661 22.88 -47.16 23.40
N GLY A 662 22.05 -46.43 24.09
CA GLY A 662 22.25 -46.11 25.50
C GLY A 662 22.49 -47.38 26.34
N ILE A 663 23.58 -47.48 27.08
CA ILE A 663 23.86 -48.60 27.97
C ILE A 663 22.72 -48.74 28.99
N PRO A 664 22.06 -49.93 29.10
CA PRO A 664 21.03 -50.13 30.14
C PRO A 664 21.68 -49.90 31.50
N GLY A 665 21.16 -48.92 32.26
CA GLY A 665 21.65 -48.65 33.62
C GLY A 665 21.68 -49.92 34.44
N GLY A 666 22.88 -50.31 34.90
CA GLY A 666 23.03 -51.38 35.90
C GLY A 666 22.17 -51.07 37.15
N PRO A 667 21.76 -52.08 37.90
CA PRO A 667 20.97 -51.87 39.11
C PRO A 667 21.74 -50.92 40.04
N PRO A 668 21.05 -50.06 40.80
CA PRO A 668 21.69 -49.18 41.78
C PRO A 668 22.54 -50.02 42.74
N PRO A 669 23.71 -49.56 43.16
CA PRO A 669 24.53 -50.31 44.14
C PRO A 669 23.69 -50.52 45.41
N GLY A 670 23.44 -51.81 45.72
CA GLY A 670 22.74 -52.18 46.92
C GLY A 670 23.47 -51.66 48.15
N HIS A 671 22.75 -50.97 49.01
CA HIS A 671 23.21 -50.72 50.38
C HIS A 671 23.49 -52.07 51.03
N ALA A 672 24.78 -52.42 51.18
CA ALA A 672 25.21 -53.44 52.10
C ALA A 672 25.06 -52.88 53.53
N GLY A 673 24.30 -53.57 54.36
CA GLY A 673 23.99 -53.28 55.72
C GLY A 673 25.17 -53.28 56.70
#